data_5c189754c6ca2de8e6683339aefb0fb9
#
_entry.id   5c189754c6ca2de8e6683339aefb0fb9
#
_cell.length_a   1.000
_cell.length_b   1.000
_cell.length_c   1.000
_cell.angle_alpha   90.00
_cell.angle_beta   90.00
_cell.angle_gamma   90.00
#
_symmetry.space_group_name_H-M   'P 1'
#
loop_
_entity.id
_entity.type
_entity.pdbx_description
1 polymer ?
#
loop_
_entity_poly.entity_id
_entity_poly.type
_entity_poly.pdbx_seq_one_letter_code
_entity_poly.pdbx_strand_id
1 'polypeptide(L)'
;MKHLSIFFIMVLAGAISFYLYLNQTPEKIKLPSFVPADDWFERQRAYPFDEIPNEERLKAIEYVKMNMHNTSAVKFGQTLVWESAGPTNIEGRITTVAIHPTNPQIVYVGTANGGVWKSENFCQSYTPVFDNTNTTSIGDIAIDPVDPNIIYCGTGEANSLRSYYPGTGIYKSTDAGVTWNYTGLGETNSIGRIAINPLNTNEIYVAALGALRKKNDQRGLFKSTDGGITWDNVIYLGDSVGVVDVVIDPNNPSKVFAASWERMRREDFIKYGGPKTALYVSTNSGVSWSVVNGGFPSNSSDLGRISMDISKSNPNIIYALTAYANGNSRGLYKSTDGGVSWTLKNSSVAYSSNYAWFNRICRVHPTNQEIVYCGGLDMMQSTNGGTNFNFVNDSYVDHHALAFSLSNPNYVVIGNDGGIDHSTNGGAVWIPSATLPISQFYAGEINPGNPEDILGGTQDNSTIRTVNGSLNNWQVIYGGDGFYCLVDYQNPNKIYASSQYGGLGRSTDGGNSFLSATSGLDLSYTNWMTPFVMDKNIPSTLYCGTYRIHRSTNSMQSWTPISPDLANGHIVNLGTITTVDVSKSNPNVIYCGTDDANVWVTTNGGTDWTKIINGLPDRWVTRVTIHPDSANVCYVTLSGYKIDSTGAHIFRTSNFGNTWIPINGNLPDAPINDVIIDPLDYNSLYIATDDGVFFTTNLGVSWGILADGIPATVPCHDLTLDKATRKLVVWTHGRSAYKLILPDPPVPVELSSFTVELINSDVNINWATSSEINNNGFIVERRLFGAEFIEIGFVKGSGTSTEIIKYSFADKNILPGKYSYRLRQVDYNGSFEYSKIIDVELKDEIEFTLSQNYPNPFNPTTKIHYSIPSVTQSLSKGDAYVKLKVYDNLGNEIATLVNEVKPAGIYEVEFNASQLSSGIYFYKIQAGNFTQTKKMLLLK
;
A
#
# COMPACT_ATOMS: atom_id res chain seq x y z
N MET A 1 -6.15 -47.58 37.58
CA MET A 1 -5.41 -47.69 36.31
C MET A 1 -6.29 -47.53 35.06
N LYS A 2 -7.52 -48.07 34.96
CA LYS A 2 -8.38 -47.91 33.74
C LYS A 2 -8.84 -46.48 33.45
N HIS A 3 -9.08 -45.64 34.45
CA HIS A 3 -9.52 -44.25 34.24
C HIS A 3 -8.37 -43.31 33.83
N LEU A 4 -7.13 -43.61 34.22
CA LEU A 4 -5.95 -42.81 33.83
C LEU A 4 -5.60 -43.04 32.34
N SER A 5 -5.79 -44.28 31.86
CA SER A 5 -5.55 -44.64 30.43
C SER A 5 -6.56 -44.00 29.50
N ILE A 6 -7.83 -43.85 29.90
CA ILE A 6 -8.88 -43.19 29.06
C ILE A 6 -8.63 -41.68 28.97
N PHE A 7 -8.19 -41.04 30.09
CA PHE A 7 -7.88 -39.61 30.06
C PHE A 7 -6.64 -39.32 29.17
N PHE A 8 -5.61 -40.17 29.21
CA PHE A 8 -4.43 -40.03 28.34
C PHE A 8 -4.76 -40.23 26.86
N ILE A 9 -5.67 -41.16 26.53
CA ILE A 9 -6.13 -41.40 25.16
C ILE A 9 -6.97 -40.20 24.64
N MET A 10 -7.82 -39.60 25.48
CA MET A 10 -8.59 -38.41 25.08
C MET A 10 -7.70 -37.16 24.90
N VAL A 11 -6.68 -36.97 25.76
CA VAL A 11 -5.72 -35.85 25.60
C VAL A 11 -4.84 -36.07 24.37
N LEU A 12 -4.41 -37.32 24.09
CA LEU A 12 -3.65 -37.62 22.87
C LEU A 12 -4.49 -37.48 21.60
N ALA A 13 -5.75 -37.88 21.61
CA ALA A 13 -6.69 -37.71 20.51
C ALA A 13 -7.01 -36.22 20.28
N GLY A 14 -7.17 -35.41 21.35
CA GLY A 14 -7.32 -33.97 21.27
C GLY A 14 -6.07 -33.28 20.72
N ALA A 15 -4.88 -33.71 21.15
CA ALA A 15 -3.62 -33.18 20.64
C ALA A 15 -3.37 -33.55 19.18
N ILE A 16 -3.73 -34.77 18.76
CA ILE A 16 -3.63 -35.21 17.37
C ILE A 16 -4.66 -34.48 16.50
N SER A 17 -5.89 -34.29 16.98
CA SER A 17 -6.92 -33.50 16.26
C SER A 17 -6.52 -32.04 16.13
N PHE A 18 -5.93 -31.44 17.17
CA PHE A 18 -5.42 -30.07 17.14
C PHE A 18 -4.18 -29.94 16.23
N TYR A 19 -3.28 -30.94 16.25
CA TYR A 19 -2.15 -30.98 15.32
C TYR A 19 -2.58 -31.16 13.86
N LEU A 20 -3.58 -32.00 13.60
CA LEU A 20 -4.17 -32.18 12.27
C LEU A 20 -4.94 -30.92 11.83
N TYR A 21 -5.59 -30.22 12.75
CA TYR A 21 -6.24 -28.92 12.47
C TYR A 21 -5.22 -27.82 12.14
N LEU A 22 -4.09 -27.76 12.87
CA LEU A 22 -3.01 -26.80 12.61
C LEU A 22 -2.19 -27.11 11.35
N ASN A 23 -2.20 -28.37 10.89
CA ASN A 23 -1.49 -28.80 9.69
C ASN A 23 -2.42 -29.11 8.49
N GLN A 24 -3.70 -28.73 8.55
CA GLN A 24 -4.49 -28.63 7.35
C GLN A 24 -3.95 -27.45 6.54
N THR A 25 -3.06 -27.75 5.58
CA THR A 25 -2.88 -26.85 4.44
C THR A 25 -4.26 -26.63 3.85
N PRO A 26 -4.74 -25.40 3.66
CA PRO A 26 -6.01 -25.16 3.01
C PRO A 26 -6.03 -25.96 1.71
N GLU A 27 -7.05 -26.79 1.50
CA GLU A 27 -7.22 -27.50 0.23
C GLU A 27 -7.18 -26.41 -0.84
N LYS A 28 -6.22 -26.51 -1.76
CA LYS A 28 -6.22 -25.67 -2.95
C LYS A 28 -7.55 -25.90 -3.63
N ILE A 29 -8.41 -24.89 -3.63
CA ILE A 29 -9.71 -24.93 -4.27
C ILE A 29 -9.44 -25.26 -5.73
N LYS A 30 -10.03 -26.33 -6.24
CA LYS A 30 -10.10 -26.57 -7.68
C LYS A 30 -10.92 -25.43 -8.25
N LEU A 31 -10.24 -24.43 -8.81
CA LEU A 31 -10.88 -23.33 -9.48
C LEU A 31 -11.80 -23.87 -10.59
N PRO A 32 -13.00 -23.35 -10.72
CA PRO A 32 -13.98 -23.86 -11.67
C PRO A 32 -13.59 -23.53 -13.12
N SER A 33 -14.21 -24.24 -14.06
CA SER A 33 -13.99 -24.04 -15.50
C SER A 33 -14.53 -22.72 -16.07
N PHE A 34 -15.16 -21.89 -15.25
CA PHE A 34 -15.72 -20.60 -15.65
C PHE A 34 -15.62 -19.61 -14.48
N VAL A 35 -14.91 -18.52 -14.70
CA VAL A 35 -14.82 -17.38 -13.77
C VAL A 35 -15.15 -16.12 -14.56
N PRO A 36 -16.02 -15.23 -14.05
CA PRO A 36 -16.25 -13.94 -14.69
C PRO A 36 -14.95 -13.16 -14.78
N ALA A 37 -14.63 -12.74 -15.98
CA ALA A 37 -13.37 -12.02 -16.29
C ALA A 37 -13.19 -10.71 -15.52
N ASP A 38 -14.29 -10.17 -15.02
CA ASP A 38 -14.43 -8.86 -14.42
C ASP A 38 -14.32 -8.83 -12.87
N ASP A 39 -13.96 -9.95 -12.24
CA ASP A 39 -13.78 -10.05 -10.78
C ASP A 39 -12.33 -9.82 -10.33
N TRP A 40 -11.53 -9.10 -11.14
CA TRP A 40 -10.11 -8.88 -10.91
C TRP A 40 -9.79 -8.34 -9.50
N PHE A 41 -10.51 -7.31 -9.05
CA PHE A 41 -10.25 -6.66 -7.76
C PHE A 41 -10.41 -7.61 -6.57
N GLU A 42 -11.50 -8.37 -6.57
CA GLU A 42 -11.80 -9.37 -5.53
C GLU A 42 -10.80 -10.52 -5.58
N ARG A 43 -10.56 -11.06 -6.77
CA ARG A 43 -9.68 -12.21 -6.96
C ARG A 43 -8.25 -11.93 -6.54
N GLN A 44 -7.72 -10.74 -6.87
CA GLN A 44 -6.39 -10.32 -6.48
C GLN A 44 -6.23 -10.37 -4.95
N ARG A 45 -7.24 -9.94 -4.21
CA ARG A 45 -7.23 -9.84 -2.74
C ARG A 45 -7.65 -11.13 -2.04
N ALA A 46 -8.44 -11.94 -2.70
CA ALA A 46 -8.93 -13.20 -2.16
C ALA A 46 -8.00 -14.38 -2.45
N TYR A 47 -7.19 -14.35 -3.54
CA TYR A 47 -6.35 -15.48 -3.95
C TYR A 47 -5.44 -15.97 -2.80
N PRO A 48 -5.36 -17.27 -2.56
CA PRO A 48 -5.94 -18.41 -3.32
C PRO A 48 -7.37 -18.81 -2.91
N PHE A 49 -8.08 -18.01 -2.15
CA PHE A 49 -9.47 -18.28 -1.68
C PHE A 49 -10.50 -17.65 -2.62
N ASP A 50 -11.79 -17.92 -2.35
CA ASP A 50 -12.93 -17.43 -3.13
C ASP A 50 -13.41 -16.03 -2.71
N GLU A 51 -13.02 -15.53 -1.52
CA GLU A 51 -13.50 -14.26 -0.97
C GLU A 51 -12.41 -13.52 -0.18
N ILE A 52 -12.53 -12.19 -0.11
CA ILE A 52 -11.70 -11.36 0.78
C ILE A 52 -12.06 -11.69 2.24
N PRO A 53 -11.10 -12.08 3.09
CA PRO A 53 -11.36 -12.35 4.51
C PRO A 53 -11.60 -11.03 5.26
N ASN A 54 -12.88 -10.59 5.30
CA ASN A 54 -13.26 -9.26 5.80
C ASN A 54 -12.83 -8.99 7.25
N GLU A 55 -12.86 -10.01 8.11
CA GLU A 55 -12.40 -9.91 9.49
C GLU A 55 -10.91 -9.53 9.56
N GLU A 56 -10.08 -10.15 8.74
CA GLU A 56 -8.63 -9.87 8.70
C GLU A 56 -8.35 -8.50 8.08
N ARG A 57 -9.12 -8.09 7.07
CA ARG A 57 -9.07 -6.73 6.51
C ARG A 57 -9.37 -5.68 7.58
N LEU A 58 -10.41 -5.88 8.39
CA LEU A 58 -10.76 -4.97 9.48
C LEU A 58 -9.65 -4.89 10.53
N LYS A 59 -9.02 -6.02 10.88
CA LYS A 59 -7.87 -6.03 11.79
C LYS A 59 -6.68 -5.25 11.23
N ALA A 60 -6.42 -5.32 9.93
CA ALA A 60 -5.36 -4.54 9.28
C ALA A 60 -5.64 -3.03 9.36
N ILE A 61 -6.89 -2.61 9.04
CA ILE A 61 -7.31 -1.21 9.15
C ILE A 61 -7.18 -0.70 10.61
N GLU A 62 -7.64 -1.48 11.59
CA GLU A 62 -7.52 -1.12 13.00
C GLU A 62 -6.06 -1.03 13.45
N TYR A 63 -5.22 -1.96 12.97
CA TYR A 63 -3.79 -1.92 13.25
C TYR A 63 -3.16 -0.61 12.72
N VAL A 64 -3.49 -0.22 11.49
CA VAL A 64 -3.00 1.05 10.90
C VAL A 64 -3.46 2.23 11.76
N LYS A 65 -4.75 2.32 12.09
CA LYS A 65 -5.30 3.43 12.88
C LYS A 65 -4.67 3.55 14.28
N MET A 66 -4.31 2.43 14.92
CA MET A 66 -3.77 2.42 16.29
C MET A 66 -2.25 2.50 16.37
N ASN A 67 -1.54 1.92 15.42
CA ASN A 67 -0.10 1.66 15.54
C ASN A 67 0.75 2.38 14.50
N MET A 68 0.16 2.85 13.41
CA MET A 68 0.90 3.52 12.35
C MET A 68 0.66 5.02 12.41
N HIS A 69 1.72 5.82 12.32
CA HIS A 69 1.65 7.27 12.40
C HIS A 69 2.42 7.92 11.25
N ASN A 70 2.07 9.15 10.94
CA ASN A 70 2.85 9.96 10.03
C ASN A 70 4.22 10.26 10.65
N THR A 71 5.26 9.67 10.09
CA THR A 71 6.65 9.83 10.55
C THR A 71 7.47 10.76 9.66
N SER A 72 6.84 11.43 8.71
CA SER A 72 7.52 12.33 7.76
C SER A 72 8.30 13.46 8.47
N ALA A 73 7.77 14.00 9.57
CA ALA A 73 8.44 15.03 10.35
C ALA A 73 9.77 14.56 10.94
N VAL A 74 9.86 13.30 11.38
CA VAL A 74 11.10 12.70 11.90
C VAL A 74 12.12 12.50 10.78
N LYS A 75 11.66 12.10 9.59
CA LYS A 75 12.54 11.80 8.45
C LYS A 75 12.94 13.06 7.66
N PHE A 76 11.97 13.93 7.37
CA PHE A 76 12.16 15.07 6.46
C PHE A 76 12.18 16.43 7.18
N GLY A 77 12.07 16.45 8.52
CA GLY A 77 12.03 17.68 9.30
C GLY A 77 10.69 18.44 9.19
N GLN A 78 9.70 17.92 8.46
CA GLN A 78 8.38 18.53 8.29
C GLN A 78 7.29 17.46 8.15
N THR A 79 6.10 17.75 8.67
CA THR A 79 4.92 16.91 8.44
C THR A 79 4.43 17.09 7.03
N LEU A 80 4.30 15.99 6.29
CA LEU A 80 3.79 15.97 4.92
C LEU A 80 2.28 15.73 4.93
N VAL A 81 1.59 16.38 3.99
CA VAL A 81 0.14 16.24 3.78
C VAL A 81 -0.13 16.09 2.28
N TRP A 82 -0.95 15.12 1.93
CA TRP A 82 -1.38 14.91 0.56
C TRP A 82 -2.30 16.04 0.07
N GLU A 83 -2.05 16.53 -1.12
CA GLU A 83 -2.90 17.48 -1.82
C GLU A 83 -3.67 16.75 -2.94
N SER A 84 -4.93 17.14 -3.18
CA SER A 84 -5.67 16.59 -4.32
C SER A 84 -4.97 16.94 -5.63
N ALA A 85 -4.83 15.96 -6.51
CA ALA A 85 -4.38 16.13 -7.88
C ALA A 85 -5.55 16.09 -8.90
N GLY A 86 -6.78 15.79 -8.44
CA GLY A 86 -7.97 15.64 -9.28
C GLY A 86 -8.07 14.24 -9.92
N PRO A 87 -8.99 14.06 -10.85
CA PRO A 87 -9.99 15.03 -11.35
C PRO A 87 -11.10 15.32 -10.36
N THR A 88 -11.79 16.44 -10.58
CA THR A 88 -13.09 16.72 -9.98
C THR A 88 -14.21 16.82 -11.03
N ASN A 89 -13.87 16.92 -12.31
CA ASN A 89 -14.82 17.02 -13.43
C ASN A 89 -15.07 15.69 -14.15
N ILE A 90 -14.37 14.65 -13.80
CA ILE A 90 -14.63 13.25 -14.19
C ILE A 90 -14.71 12.50 -12.88
N GLU A 91 -15.93 12.22 -12.46
CA GLU A 91 -16.22 11.65 -11.16
C GLU A 91 -16.14 10.11 -11.23
N GLY A 92 -16.74 9.39 -10.31
CA GLY A 92 -16.82 7.94 -10.27
C GLY A 92 -18.21 7.49 -9.84
N ARG A 93 -18.37 6.20 -9.56
CA ARG A 93 -19.66 5.59 -9.27
C ARG A 93 -20.32 6.13 -8.01
N ILE A 94 -21.58 6.59 -8.18
CA ILE A 94 -22.51 6.98 -7.13
C ILE A 94 -23.49 5.83 -6.88
N THR A 95 -23.57 5.36 -5.65
CA THR A 95 -24.46 4.25 -5.27
C THR A 95 -25.79 4.74 -4.71
N THR A 96 -25.80 5.88 -4.03
CA THR A 96 -27.00 6.46 -3.41
C THR A 96 -26.92 7.97 -3.25
N VAL A 97 -28.09 8.64 -3.25
CA VAL A 97 -28.25 10.06 -3.01
C VAL A 97 -29.42 10.30 -2.06
N ALA A 98 -29.22 11.14 -1.03
CA ALA A 98 -30.27 11.55 -0.10
C ALA A 98 -30.31 13.08 0.00
N ILE A 99 -31.48 13.69 -0.26
CA ILE A 99 -31.72 15.12 -0.14
C ILE A 99 -32.40 15.38 1.21
N HIS A 100 -31.92 16.39 1.92
CA HIS A 100 -32.48 16.82 3.20
C HIS A 100 -34.00 17.15 3.06
N PRO A 101 -34.89 16.64 3.95
CA PRO A 101 -36.34 16.67 3.73
C PRO A 101 -36.94 18.07 3.65
N THR A 102 -36.33 19.08 4.31
CA THR A 102 -36.87 20.45 4.35
C THR A 102 -35.97 21.51 3.71
N ASN A 103 -34.66 21.18 3.47
CA ASN A 103 -33.71 22.09 2.85
C ASN A 103 -33.06 21.42 1.62
N PRO A 104 -33.52 21.73 0.38
CA PRO A 104 -32.98 21.08 -0.82
C PRO A 104 -31.50 21.38 -1.11
N GLN A 105 -30.91 22.38 -0.45
CA GLN A 105 -29.50 22.70 -0.62
C GLN A 105 -28.57 21.65 -0.01
N ILE A 106 -29.05 20.88 0.97
CA ILE A 106 -28.25 19.85 1.63
C ILE A 106 -28.50 18.50 0.96
N VAL A 107 -27.41 17.95 0.41
CA VAL A 107 -27.42 16.65 -0.29
C VAL A 107 -26.30 15.78 0.26
N TYR A 108 -26.63 14.53 0.57
CA TYR A 108 -25.64 13.49 0.90
C TYR A 108 -25.51 12.52 -0.27
N VAL A 109 -24.30 12.19 -0.61
CA VAL A 109 -23.94 11.32 -1.72
C VAL A 109 -23.12 10.16 -1.21
N GLY A 110 -23.57 8.94 -1.44
CA GLY A 110 -22.83 7.71 -1.17
C GLY A 110 -22.17 7.17 -2.44
N THR A 111 -20.93 6.74 -2.33
CA THR A 111 -20.11 6.30 -3.46
C THR A 111 -19.69 4.85 -3.31
N ALA A 112 -19.27 4.20 -4.39
CA ALA A 112 -18.87 2.80 -4.36
C ALA A 112 -17.65 2.55 -3.45
N ASN A 113 -16.61 3.41 -3.53
CA ASN A 113 -15.37 3.29 -2.76
C ASN A 113 -14.83 4.62 -2.19
N GLY A 114 -15.58 5.71 -2.30
CA GLY A 114 -15.14 7.05 -1.87
C GLY A 114 -15.81 7.56 -0.60
N GLY A 115 -16.64 6.77 0.08
CA GLY A 115 -17.34 7.15 1.31
C GLY A 115 -18.57 8.02 1.07
N VAL A 116 -18.99 8.76 2.12
CA VAL A 116 -20.12 9.70 2.07
C VAL A 116 -19.60 11.12 1.96
N TRP A 117 -20.22 11.86 1.03
CA TRP A 117 -19.96 13.28 0.80
C TRP A 117 -21.19 14.11 1.06
N LYS A 118 -21.01 15.29 1.66
CA LYS A 118 -22.09 16.25 1.94
C LYS A 118 -21.90 17.51 1.08
N SER A 119 -22.97 17.92 0.41
CA SER A 119 -23.10 19.24 -0.20
C SER A 119 -24.07 20.10 0.64
N GLU A 120 -23.76 21.38 0.81
CA GLU A 120 -24.62 22.36 1.47
C GLU A 120 -25.14 23.46 0.51
N ASN A 121 -24.86 23.29 -0.79
CA ASN A 121 -25.18 24.24 -1.85
C ASN A 121 -25.69 23.55 -3.12
N PHE A 122 -26.45 22.46 -2.95
CA PHE A 122 -27.05 21.67 -4.02
C PHE A 122 -26.05 21.26 -5.11
N CYS A 123 -25.13 20.37 -4.72
CA CYS A 123 -24.17 19.71 -5.61
C CYS A 123 -23.10 20.64 -6.26
N GLN A 124 -22.93 21.89 -5.80
CA GLN A 124 -21.90 22.78 -6.31
C GLN A 124 -20.53 22.58 -5.65
N SER A 125 -20.49 22.07 -4.42
CA SER A 125 -19.28 21.64 -3.73
C SER A 125 -19.61 20.57 -2.71
N TYR A 126 -18.60 19.78 -2.33
CA TYR A 126 -18.75 18.66 -1.42
C TYR A 126 -17.64 18.61 -0.36
N THR A 127 -18.02 18.10 0.82
CA THR A 127 -17.09 17.80 1.91
C THR A 127 -17.21 16.31 2.28
N PRO A 128 -16.10 15.56 2.42
CA PRO A 128 -16.17 14.19 2.90
C PRO A 128 -16.56 14.15 4.37
N VAL A 129 -17.47 13.25 4.72
CA VAL A 129 -18.03 13.17 6.08
C VAL A 129 -18.01 11.75 6.68
N PHE A 130 -17.30 10.79 6.05
CA PHE A 130 -17.32 9.38 6.46
C PHE A 130 -15.93 8.76 6.63
N ASP A 131 -14.87 9.54 6.62
CA ASP A 131 -13.46 9.11 6.50
C ASP A 131 -12.95 8.35 7.74
N ASN A 132 -13.58 8.52 8.90
CA ASN A 132 -13.17 7.87 10.15
C ASN A 132 -13.80 6.48 10.38
N THR A 133 -14.58 5.98 9.42
CA THR A 133 -15.20 4.65 9.50
C THR A 133 -14.28 3.53 9.00
N ASN A 134 -14.74 2.28 9.08
CA ASN A 134 -13.94 1.11 8.67
C ASN A 134 -14.20 0.67 7.22
N THR A 135 -14.94 1.45 6.46
CA THR A 135 -15.17 1.22 5.02
C THR A 135 -15.59 2.51 4.34
N THR A 136 -15.25 2.65 3.08
CA THR A 136 -15.71 3.73 2.19
C THR A 136 -16.69 3.23 1.13
N SER A 137 -17.08 1.94 1.16
CA SER A 137 -18.09 1.38 0.27
C SER A 137 -19.49 1.60 0.82
N ILE A 138 -20.32 2.38 0.12
CA ILE A 138 -21.65 2.78 0.56
C ILE A 138 -22.73 2.04 -0.22
N GLY A 139 -23.72 1.53 0.49
CA GLY A 139 -24.90 0.89 -0.09
C GLY A 139 -26.09 1.83 -0.17
N ASP A 140 -26.51 2.42 0.97
CA ASP A 140 -27.64 3.37 1.02
C ASP A 140 -27.51 4.39 2.14
N ILE A 141 -28.15 5.55 1.97
CA ILE A 141 -28.23 6.63 2.98
C ILE A 141 -29.68 7.02 3.18
N ALA A 142 -30.15 7.03 4.44
CA ALA A 142 -31.49 7.48 4.82
C ALA A 142 -31.41 8.59 5.88
N ILE A 143 -32.06 9.71 5.60
CA ILE A 143 -32.19 10.84 6.52
C ILE A 143 -33.54 10.74 7.26
N ASP A 144 -33.53 10.90 8.57
CA ASP A 144 -34.74 10.93 9.37
C ASP A 144 -35.66 12.09 8.92
N PRO A 145 -36.89 11.81 8.50
CA PRO A 145 -37.79 12.85 7.98
C PRO A 145 -38.29 13.86 9.03
N VAL A 146 -38.14 13.56 10.32
CA VAL A 146 -38.58 14.41 11.45
C VAL A 146 -37.41 15.18 12.07
N ASP A 147 -36.26 14.48 12.30
CA ASP A 147 -35.03 15.10 12.76
C ASP A 147 -33.90 14.84 11.75
N PRO A 148 -33.66 15.75 10.82
CA PRO A 148 -32.65 15.57 9.76
C PRO A 148 -31.19 15.57 10.25
N ASN A 149 -30.91 15.79 11.53
CA ASN A 149 -29.60 15.55 12.12
C ASN A 149 -29.31 14.06 12.28
N ILE A 150 -30.38 13.23 12.31
CA ILE A 150 -30.26 11.78 12.37
C ILE A 150 -30.18 11.22 10.95
N ILE A 151 -29.05 10.53 10.66
CA ILE A 151 -28.79 9.91 9.36
C ILE A 151 -28.32 8.48 9.57
N TYR A 152 -28.82 7.57 8.78
CA TYR A 152 -28.36 6.18 8.73
C TYR A 152 -27.62 5.94 7.42
N CYS A 153 -26.46 5.30 7.50
CA CYS A 153 -25.65 4.88 6.37
C CYS A 153 -25.45 3.38 6.41
N GLY A 154 -25.96 2.70 5.42
CA GLY A 154 -25.72 1.27 5.16
C GLY A 154 -24.53 1.10 4.24
N THR A 155 -23.61 0.23 4.63
CA THR A 155 -22.35 0.04 3.91
C THR A 155 -22.35 -1.21 3.04
N GLY A 156 -21.47 -1.22 2.01
CA GLY A 156 -21.37 -2.29 1.03
C GLY A 156 -22.40 -2.19 -0.09
N GLU A 157 -21.92 -2.08 -1.33
CA GLU A 157 -22.74 -1.93 -2.52
C GLU A 157 -23.48 -3.24 -2.83
N ALA A 158 -24.83 -3.23 -2.80
CA ALA A 158 -25.64 -4.43 -3.10
C ALA A 158 -25.65 -4.80 -4.59
N ASN A 159 -25.36 -3.84 -5.47
CA ASN A 159 -25.34 -4.01 -6.92
C ASN A 159 -23.98 -4.43 -7.45
N SER A 160 -22.96 -4.48 -6.62
CA SER A 160 -21.55 -4.60 -6.95
C SER A 160 -21.23 -5.51 -8.13
N LEU A 161 -20.37 -5.02 -9.00
CA LEU A 161 -19.91 -5.71 -10.19
C LEU A 161 -18.47 -6.21 -10.02
N ARG A 162 -17.47 -5.33 -9.83
CA ARG A 162 -16.05 -5.63 -10.07
C ARG A 162 -15.08 -5.17 -8.98
N SER A 163 -15.35 -4.05 -8.36
CA SER A 163 -14.52 -3.42 -7.32
C SER A 163 -15.27 -3.35 -6.01
N TYR A 164 -15.50 -4.50 -5.42
CA TYR A 164 -16.32 -4.66 -4.24
C TYR A 164 -15.48 -4.81 -2.99
N TYR A 165 -15.59 -3.82 -2.11
CA TYR A 165 -15.23 -4.01 -0.69
C TYR A 165 -16.46 -4.36 0.12
N PRO A 166 -16.39 -5.43 0.92
CA PRO A 166 -17.48 -5.74 1.84
C PRO A 166 -17.80 -4.57 2.76
N GLY A 167 -19.08 -4.29 2.93
CA GLY A 167 -19.55 -3.35 3.94
C GLY A 167 -19.31 -3.88 5.36
N THR A 168 -19.51 -2.99 6.31
CA THR A 168 -19.31 -3.26 7.74
C THR A 168 -20.57 -2.97 8.57
N GLY A 169 -21.74 -3.01 7.91
CA GLY A 169 -23.05 -2.84 8.55
C GLY A 169 -23.60 -1.42 8.49
N ILE A 170 -24.33 -1.04 9.54
CA ILE A 170 -25.04 0.24 9.66
C ILE A 170 -24.27 1.20 10.58
N TYR A 171 -24.17 2.45 10.12
CA TYR A 171 -23.69 3.56 10.91
C TYR A 171 -24.79 4.61 11.07
N LYS A 172 -24.83 5.23 12.23
CA LYS A 172 -25.78 6.31 12.59
C LYS A 172 -25.03 7.57 12.94
N SER A 173 -25.43 8.69 12.36
CA SER A 173 -25.09 10.04 12.81
C SER A 173 -26.28 10.65 13.55
N THR A 174 -26.02 11.52 14.53
CA THR A 174 -27.00 12.33 15.24
C THR A 174 -26.68 13.83 15.18
N ASP A 175 -25.74 14.20 14.34
CA ASP A 175 -25.17 15.55 14.18
C ASP A 175 -24.99 15.94 12.71
N ALA A 176 -25.94 15.52 11.87
CA ALA A 176 -25.96 15.80 10.41
C ALA A 176 -24.70 15.33 9.67
N GLY A 177 -24.14 14.17 10.08
CA GLY A 177 -23.03 13.53 9.41
C GLY A 177 -21.64 13.96 9.89
N VAL A 178 -21.52 14.76 10.95
CA VAL A 178 -20.21 15.16 11.49
C VAL A 178 -19.51 13.98 12.15
N THR A 179 -20.26 13.18 12.93
CA THR A 179 -19.76 11.93 13.53
C THR A 179 -20.65 10.75 13.21
N TRP A 180 -20.07 9.56 13.17
CA TRP A 180 -20.76 8.32 12.84
C TRP A 180 -20.45 7.22 13.85
N ASN A 181 -21.51 6.58 14.35
CA ASN A 181 -21.41 5.47 15.30
C ASN A 181 -21.92 4.18 14.63
N TYR A 182 -21.15 3.12 14.76
CA TYR A 182 -21.58 1.78 14.32
C TYR A 182 -22.76 1.29 15.17
N THR A 183 -23.81 0.78 14.54
CA THR A 183 -25.06 0.35 15.21
C THR A 183 -25.45 -1.11 14.90
N GLY A 184 -24.57 -1.89 14.28
CA GLY A 184 -24.84 -3.33 14.07
C GLY A 184 -24.83 -3.75 12.61
N LEU A 185 -25.22 -5.00 12.37
CA LEU A 185 -25.32 -5.63 11.05
C LEU A 185 -23.99 -5.76 10.29
N GLY A 186 -22.87 -5.90 11.01
CA GLY A 186 -21.52 -5.95 10.42
C GLY A 186 -21.31 -7.08 9.40
N GLU A 187 -21.95 -8.21 9.61
CA GLU A 187 -21.81 -9.41 8.77
C GLU A 187 -22.74 -9.41 7.53
N THR A 188 -23.54 -8.35 7.34
CA THR A 188 -24.45 -8.29 6.18
C THR A 188 -23.73 -8.00 4.87
N ASN A 189 -22.53 -7.46 4.91
CA ASN A 189 -21.62 -7.15 3.79
C ASN A 189 -22.18 -6.21 2.71
N SER A 190 -23.49 -6.18 2.48
CA SER A 190 -24.12 -5.38 1.42
C SER A 190 -25.52 -4.94 1.82
N ILE A 191 -25.73 -3.62 1.87
CA ILE A 191 -27.03 -3.02 2.17
C ILE A 191 -27.61 -2.44 0.89
N GLY A 192 -28.83 -2.84 0.54
CA GLY A 192 -29.53 -2.40 -0.65
C GLY A 192 -30.39 -1.16 -0.41
N ARG A 193 -31.08 -1.08 0.75
CA ARG A 193 -31.93 0.07 1.09
C ARG A 193 -32.25 0.15 2.58
N ILE A 194 -32.38 1.40 3.08
CA ILE A 194 -32.83 1.75 4.41
C ILE A 194 -34.14 2.53 4.29
N ALA A 195 -35.20 2.10 5.03
CA ALA A 195 -36.47 2.79 5.07
C ALA A 195 -36.84 3.14 6.52
N ILE A 196 -37.09 4.42 6.79
CA ILE A 196 -37.45 4.96 8.10
C ILE A 196 -38.98 5.22 8.10
N ASN A 197 -39.67 4.73 9.12
CA ASN A 197 -41.10 4.99 9.28
C ASN A 197 -41.33 6.49 9.57
N PRO A 198 -42.04 7.25 8.68
CA PRO A 198 -42.17 8.69 8.83
C PRO A 198 -43.05 9.12 9.99
N LEU A 199 -43.86 8.21 10.58
CA LEU A 199 -44.73 8.49 11.73
C LEU A 199 -44.11 8.02 13.06
N ASN A 200 -43.05 7.18 13.03
CA ASN A 200 -42.27 6.72 14.16
C ASN A 200 -40.84 6.42 13.74
N THR A 201 -39.95 7.40 13.77
CA THR A 201 -38.60 7.30 13.22
C THR A 201 -37.67 6.35 14.00
N ASN A 202 -38.10 5.80 15.13
CA ASN A 202 -37.44 4.71 15.82
C ASN A 202 -37.66 3.35 15.10
N GLU A 203 -38.65 3.25 14.22
CA GLU A 203 -38.94 2.05 13.43
C GLU A 203 -38.23 2.15 12.05
N ILE A 204 -37.25 1.27 11.82
CA ILE A 204 -36.39 1.28 10.66
C ILE A 204 -36.32 -0.11 10.05
N TYR A 205 -36.35 -0.20 8.72
CA TYR A 205 -36.12 -1.43 7.98
C TYR A 205 -34.85 -1.30 7.16
N VAL A 206 -34.04 -2.36 7.15
CA VAL A 206 -32.80 -2.47 6.40
C VAL A 206 -32.85 -3.70 5.49
N ALA A 207 -32.81 -3.49 4.20
CA ALA A 207 -32.71 -4.53 3.19
C ALA A 207 -31.25 -4.95 3.04
N ALA A 208 -30.89 -6.15 3.52
CA ALA A 208 -29.53 -6.69 3.47
C ALA A 208 -29.44 -7.85 2.45
N LEU A 209 -28.60 -7.66 1.44
CA LEU A 209 -28.38 -8.69 0.43
C LEU A 209 -27.52 -9.83 0.97
N GLY A 210 -26.62 -9.56 1.90
CA GLY A 210 -25.67 -10.52 2.45
C GLY A 210 -24.38 -10.60 1.64
N ALA A 211 -23.50 -11.50 2.01
CA ALA A 211 -22.25 -11.75 1.29
C ALA A 211 -22.52 -12.30 -0.12
N LEU A 212 -21.89 -11.72 -1.14
CA LEU A 212 -22.10 -12.14 -2.53
C LEU A 212 -21.41 -13.47 -2.86
N ARG A 213 -20.26 -13.75 -2.23
CA ARG A 213 -19.39 -14.88 -2.59
C ARG A 213 -19.53 -16.09 -1.69
N LYS A 214 -20.01 -15.90 -0.47
CA LYS A 214 -20.31 -17.01 0.45
C LYS A 214 -21.76 -17.03 0.87
N LYS A 215 -22.19 -18.19 1.32
CA LYS A 215 -23.44 -18.35 2.04
C LYS A 215 -23.26 -17.81 3.46
N ASN A 216 -24.20 -16.98 3.90
CA ASN A 216 -24.25 -16.50 5.28
C ASN A 216 -25.72 -16.32 5.71
N ASP A 217 -25.97 -16.34 7.00
CA ASP A 217 -27.30 -16.14 7.60
C ASP A 217 -27.61 -14.66 7.88
N GLN A 218 -26.63 -13.78 7.76
CA GLN A 218 -26.77 -12.33 7.95
C GLN A 218 -27.25 -11.64 6.67
N ARG A 219 -28.43 -12.08 6.20
CA ARG A 219 -29.12 -11.55 5.01
C ARG A 219 -30.62 -11.61 5.18
N GLY A 220 -31.33 -10.77 4.48
CA GLY A 220 -32.78 -10.67 4.57
C GLY A 220 -33.26 -9.27 4.86
N LEU A 221 -34.38 -9.11 5.55
CA LEU A 221 -34.90 -7.81 6.02
C LEU A 221 -34.71 -7.69 7.52
N PHE A 222 -33.97 -6.72 7.95
CA PHE A 222 -33.80 -6.42 9.37
C PHE A 222 -34.68 -5.24 9.77
N LYS A 223 -35.23 -5.30 10.98
CA LYS A 223 -36.08 -4.27 11.59
C LYS A 223 -35.49 -3.83 12.91
N SER A 224 -35.47 -2.53 13.15
CA SER A 224 -35.27 -1.91 14.47
C SER A 224 -36.56 -1.21 14.89
N THR A 225 -36.82 -1.17 16.20
CA THR A 225 -37.92 -0.39 16.83
C THR A 225 -37.42 0.59 17.88
N ASP A 226 -36.09 0.71 18.02
CA ASP A 226 -35.39 1.53 19.01
C ASP A 226 -34.36 2.49 18.40
N GLY A 227 -34.57 2.86 17.13
CA GLY A 227 -33.70 3.81 16.44
C GLY A 227 -32.34 3.23 16.05
N GLY A 228 -32.26 1.91 15.80
CA GLY A 228 -31.08 1.22 15.31
C GLY A 228 -30.14 0.70 16.41
N ILE A 229 -30.62 0.63 17.69
CA ILE A 229 -29.81 0.06 18.78
C ILE A 229 -29.81 -1.47 18.68
N THR A 230 -30.99 -2.06 18.38
CA THR A 230 -31.15 -3.50 18.17
C THR A 230 -31.83 -3.80 16.84
N TRP A 231 -31.58 -4.99 16.29
CA TRP A 231 -32.06 -5.42 14.98
C TRP A 231 -32.62 -6.85 15.01
N ASP A 232 -33.84 -7.03 14.52
CA ASP A 232 -34.49 -8.31 14.35
C ASP A 232 -34.55 -8.68 12.86
N ASN A 233 -34.18 -9.91 12.47
CA ASN A 233 -34.35 -10.38 11.11
C ASN A 233 -35.82 -10.83 10.90
N VAL A 234 -36.60 -9.99 10.21
CA VAL A 234 -38.05 -10.20 10.01
C VAL A 234 -38.41 -10.90 8.69
N ILE A 235 -37.45 -11.04 7.76
CA ILE A 235 -37.53 -11.90 6.57
C ILE A 235 -36.18 -12.60 6.39
N TYR A 236 -36.12 -13.89 6.65
CA TYR A 236 -35.01 -14.76 6.33
C TYR A 236 -35.46 -15.89 5.39
N LEU A 237 -34.87 -15.96 4.19
CA LEU A 237 -35.26 -16.88 3.12
C LEU A 237 -34.22 -17.97 2.82
N GLY A 238 -33.16 -18.01 3.63
CA GLY A 238 -32.04 -18.94 3.50
C GLY A 238 -30.71 -18.22 3.24
N ASP A 239 -29.65 -18.98 3.26
CA ASP A 239 -28.24 -18.53 3.27
C ASP A 239 -27.72 -17.91 1.95
N SER A 240 -28.55 -17.88 0.91
CA SER A 240 -28.20 -17.41 -0.45
C SER A 240 -29.20 -16.42 -1.03
N VAL A 241 -30.20 -16.01 -0.24
CA VAL A 241 -31.27 -15.08 -0.66
C VAL A 241 -31.33 -13.91 0.30
N GLY A 242 -31.09 -12.71 -0.18
CA GLY A 242 -31.22 -11.49 0.60
C GLY A 242 -32.45 -10.68 0.21
N VAL A 243 -32.59 -9.52 0.85
CA VAL A 243 -33.55 -8.46 0.46
C VAL A 243 -32.74 -7.28 -0.08
N VAL A 244 -33.20 -6.71 -1.22
CA VAL A 244 -32.45 -5.66 -1.92
C VAL A 244 -33.17 -4.31 -1.90
N ASP A 245 -34.49 -4.32 -1.72
CA ASP A 245 -35.28 -3.08 -1.68
C ASP A 245 -36.40 -3.19 -0.64
N VAL A 246 -36.75 -2.07 0.01
CA VAL A 246 -37.84 -1.96 0.98
C VAL A 246 -38.49 -0.59 0.92
N VAL A 247 -39.85 -0.53 0.95
CA VAL A 247 -40.59 0.71 1.00
C VAL A 247 -41.74 0.62 2.02
N ILE A 248 -42.01 1.73 2.72
CA ILE A 248 -43.05 1.85 3.73
C ILE A 248 -44.18 2.73 3.13
N ASP A 249 -45.42 2.33 3.32
CA ASP A 249 -46.56 3.20 2.99
C ASP A 249 -46.51 4.46 3.92
N PRO A 250 -46.35 5.67 3.38
CA PRO A 250 -46.14 6.87 4.20
C PRO A 250 -47.38 7.27 5.03
N ASN A 251 -48.55 6.84 4.64
CA ASN A 251 -49.84 7.13 5.32
C ASN A 251 -50.27 5.98 6.25
N ASN A 252 -49.80 4.78 5.98
CA ASN A 252 -50.07 3.60 6.82
C ASN A 252 -48.79 2.74 6.99
N PRO A 253 -47.89 3.12 7.87
CA PRO A 253 -46.58 2.44 8.06
C PRO A 253 -46.67 1.00 8.52
N SER A 254 -47.86 0.51 8.95
CA SER A 254 -48.06 -0.92 9.17
C SER A 254 -47.97 -1.74 7.86
N LYS A 255 -48.08 -1.06 6.70
CA LYS A 255 -47.95 -1.65 5.40
C LYS A 255 -46.57 -1.40 4.82
N VAL A 256 -45.81 -2.48 4.64
CA VAL A 256 -44.41 -2.48 4.17
C VAL A 256 -44.26 -3.47 3.03
N PHE A 257 -43.53 -3.07 1.99
CA PHE A 257 -43.16 -3.94 0.88
C PHE A 257 -41.65 -4.20 0.92
N ALA A 258 -41.26 -5.46 0.61
CA ALA A 258 -39.85 -5.87 0.57
C ALA A 258 -39.60 -6.76 -0.66
N ALA A 259 -38.49 -6.49 -1.36
CA ALA A 259 -38.10 -7.27 -2.55
C ALA A 259 -36.93 -8.20 -2.20
N SER A 260 -37.18 -9.51 -2.20
CA SER A 260 -36.08 -10.47 -2.09
C SER A 260 -35.33 -10.61 -3.41
N TRP A 261 -34.09 -11.05 -3.30
CA TRP A 261 -33.26 -11.33 -4.47
C TRP A 261 -32.34 -12.52 -4.22
N GLU A 262 -32.48 -13.53 -5.08
CA GLU A 262 -31.61 -14.70 -5.09
C GLU A 262 -30.33 -14.37 -5.87
N ARG A 263 -29.32 -13.83 -5.16
CA ARG A 263 -28.11 -13.30 -5.72
C ARG A 263 -26.90 -13.95 -5.10
N MET A 264 -26.08 -14.58 -5.94
CA MET A 264 -24.77 -15.13 -5.57
C MET A 264 -23.80 -14.89 -6.72
N ARG A 265 -22.55 -14.58 -6.40
CA ARG A 265 -21.47 -14.38 -7.37
C ARG A 265 -20.23 -15.11 -6.89
N ARG A 266 -20.20 -16.40 -7.11
CA ARG A 266 -19.07 -17.27 -6.77
C ARG A 266 -18.28 -17.60 -8.03
N GLU A 267 -17.07 -18.09 -7.87
CA GLU A 267 -16.25 -18.55 -8.99
C GLU A 267 -16.87 -19.75 -9.72
N ASP A 268 -17.58 -20.62 -8.99
CA ASP A 268 -18.21 -21.83 -9.52
C ASP A 268 -19.62 -21.58 -10.13
N PHE A 269 -20.30 -20.51 -9.75
CA PHE A 269 -21.57 -20.13 -10.36
C PHE A 269 -21.99 -18.69 -10.06
N ILE A 270 -22.74 -18.11 -11.01
CA ILE A 270 -23.35 -16.79 -10.87
C ILE A 270 -24.87 -16.96 -10.92
N LYS A 271 -25.56 -16.26 -10.01
CA LYS A 271 -27.00 -16.25 -9.94
C LYS A 271 -27.51 -14.81 -9.84
N TYR A 272 -28.39 -14.42 -10.74
CA TYR A 272 -29.02 -13.10 -10.81
C TYR A 272 -30.53 -13.11 -10.53
N GLY A 273 -31.08 -14.21 -10.00
CA GLY A 273 -32.47 -14.37 -9.69
C GLY A 273 -32.85 -15.83 -9.51
N GLY A 274 -34.14 -16.13 -9.32
CA GLY A 274 -34.64 -17.48 -9.18
C GLY A 274 -35.96 -17.57 -8.41
N PRO A 275 -36.44 -18.78 -8.09
CA PRO A 275 -37.79 -19.03 -7.53
C PRO A 275 -38.00 -18.41 -6.14
N LYS A 276 -36.94 -18.04 -5.42
CA LYS A 276 -37.04 -17.33 -4.14
C LYS A 276 -36.97 -15.82 -4.27
N THR A 277 -36.79 -15.28 -5.47
CA THR A 277 -36.95 -13.85 -5.77
C THR A 277 -38.45 -13.54 -5.86
N ALA A 278 -38.90 -12.61 -5.02
CA ALA A 278 -40.30 -12.26 -4.92
C ALA A 278 -40.50 -10.88 -4.30
N LEU A 279 -41.68 -10.32 -4.53
CA LEU A 279 -42.15 -9.15 -3.78
C LEU A 279 -43.00 -9.64 -2.59
N TYR A 280 -42.69 -9.14 -1.40
CA TYR A 280 -43.39 -9.44 -0.15
C TYR A 280 -44.14 -8.21 0.33
N VAL A 281 -45.25 -8.41 1.04
CA VAL A 281 -46.01 -7.37 1.74
C VAL A 281 -46.31 -7.79 3.18
N SER A 282 -46.11 -6.90 4.08
CA SER A 282 -46.65 -6.92 5.45
C SER A 282 -47.75 -5.88 5.59
N THR A 283 -48.80 -6.17 6.38
CA THR A 283 -49.84 -5.22 6.77
C THR A 283 -49.93 -5.02 8.29
N ASN A 284 -48.90 -5.49 9.02
CA ASN A 284 -48.81 -5.45 10.48
C ASN A 284 -47.37 -5.10 10.94
N SER A 285 -46.79 -4.09 10.28
CA SER A 285 -45.47 -3.59 10.63
C SER A 285 -44.38 -4.65 10.65
N GLY A 286 -44.41 -5.59 9.71
CA GLY A 286 -43.33 -6.61 9.54
C GLY A 286 -43.44 -7.80 10.48
N VAL A 287 -44.53 -7.95 11.26
CA VAL A 287 -44.74 -9.11 12.14
C VAL A 287 -44.97 -10.37 11.31
N SER A 288 -45.67 -10.24 10.19
CA SER A 288 -45.84 -11.34 9.22
C SER A 288 -45.79 -10.82 7.77
N TRP A 289 -45.42 -11.69 6.85
CA TRP A 289 -45.20 -11.38 5.45
C TRP A 289 -45.92 -12.35 4.53
N SER A 290 -46.50 -11.84 3.47
CA SER A 290 -47.11 -12.58 2.40
C SER A 290 -46.50 -12.28 1.06
N VAL A 291 -46.36 -13.27 0.19
CA VAL A 291 -45.89 -13.06 -1.19
C VAL A 291 -46.97 -12.33 -1.98
N VAL A 292 -46.54 -11.25 -2.66
CA VAL A 292 -47.41 -10.52 -3.60
C VAL A 292 -47.58 -11.34 -4.86
N ASN A 293 -48.84 -11.64 -5.19
CA ASN A 293 -49.27 -12.32 -6.41
C ASN A 293 -50.07 -11.37 -7.30
N GLY A 294 -51.34 -11.44 -7.47
CA GLY A 294 -52.20 -10.45 -8.13
C GLY A 294 -51.74 -9.95 -9.50
N GLY A 295 -51.08 -10.80 -10.30
CA GLY A 295 -50.48 -10.38 -11.57
C GLY A 295 -49.03 -10.00 -11.53
N PHE A 296 -48.42 -9.91 -10.32
CA PHE A 296 -46.96 -9.74 -10.18
C PHE A 296 -46.24 -11.09 -10.32
N PRO A 297 -45.06 -11.16 -10.99
CA PRO A 297 -44.38 -12.40 -11.31
C PRO A 297 -43.55 -12.99 -10.13
N SER A 298 -44.00 -12.84 -8.88
CA SER A 298 -43.33 -13.45 -7.72
C SER A 298 -43.18 -14.96 -7.87
N ASN A 299 -42.11 -15.50 -7.29
CA ASN A 299 -41.76 -16.93 -7.32
C ASN A 299 -41.56 -17.52 -8.75
N SER A 300 -41.38 -16.69 -9.75
CA SER A 300 -40.98 -17.15 -11.08
C SER A 300 -39.50 -17.55 -11.08
N SER A 301 -39.18 -18.70 -11.67
CA SER A 301 -37.79 -19.17 -11.76
C SER A 301 -36.89 -18.27 -12.56
N ASP A 302 -37.44 -17.36 -13.35
CA ASP A 302 -36.74 -16.38 -14.20
C ASP A 302 -36.82 -14.94 -13.67
N LEU A 303 -37.37 -14.71 -12.46
CA LEU A 303 -37.43 -13.39 -11.86
C LEU A 303 -36.05 -13.01 -11.26
N GLY A 304 -35.55 -11.87 -11.70
CA GLY A 304 -34.32 -11.24 -11.21
C GLY A 304 -34.62 -10.06 -10.28
N ARG A 305 -33.71 -9.10 -10.22
CA ARG A 305 -33.75 -7.91 -9.33
C ARG A 305 -35.06 -7.12 -9.51
N ILE A 306 -35.60 -6.65 -8.38
CA ILE A 306 -36.76 -5.77 -8.28
C ILE A 306 -36.31 -4.47 -7.63
N SER A 307 -36.63 -3.30 -8.23
CA SER A 307 -36.55 -2.00 -7.59
C SER A 307 -37.94 -1.37 -7.59
N MET A 308 -38.36 -0.78 -6.48
CA MET A 308 -39.72 -0.27 -6.32
C MET A 308 -39.77 1.07 -5.64
N ASP A 309 -40.91 1.78 -5.90
CA ASP A 309 -41.24 2.99 -5.13
C ASP A 309 -42.74 3.15 -5.00
N ILE A 310 -43.17 3.79 -3.92
CA ILE A 310 -44.57 4.09 -3.61
C ILE A 310 -44.83 5.59 -3.73
N SER A 311 -45.94 5.94 -4.41
CA SER A 311 -46.29 7.36 -4.56
C SER A 311 -46.65 8.00 -3.22
N LYS A 312 -45.91 9.04 -2.85
CA LYS A 312 -46.17 9.81 -1.63
C LYS A 312 -47.50 10.59 -1.69
N SER A 313 -47.92 11.01 -2.89
CA SER A 313 -49.20 11.72 -3.11
C SER A 313 -50.42 10.81 -3.12
N ASN A 314 -50.21 9.49 -3.45
CA ASN A 314 -51.29 8.49 -3.42
C ASN A 314 -50.68 7.10 -3.21
N PRO A 315 -50.53 6.61 -1.98
CA PRO A 315 -49.90 5.32 -1.68
C PRO A 315 -50.58 4.06 -2.26
N ASN A 316 -51.78 4.20 -2.86
CA ASN A 316 -52.38 3.11 -3.67
C ASN A 316 -51.63 2.88 -4.98
N ILE A 317 -50.82 3.85 -5.42
CA ILE A 317 -50.02 3.73 -6.63
C ILE A 317 -48.60 3.28 -6.23
N ILE A 318 -48.20 2.08 -6.72
CA ILE A 318 -46.88 1.52 -6.50
C ILE A 318 -46.33 1.07 -7.86
N TYR A 319 -45.05 1.35 -8.06
CA TYR A 319 -44.33 0.92 -9.24
C TYR A 319 -43.21 -0.06 -8.85
N ALA A 320 -43.01 -1.09 -9.69
CA ALA A 320 -41.93 -2.06 -9.50
C ALA A 320 -41.28 -2.37 -10.86
N LEU A 321 -40.02 -1.98 -10.99
CA LEU A 321 -39.17 -2.24 -12.14
C LEU A 321 -38.45 -3.57 -11.94
N THR A 322 -38.58 -4.54 -12.87
CA THR A 322 -38.12 -5.90 -12.70
C THR A 322 -37.11 -6.33 -13.78
N ALA A 323 -36.20 -7.21 -13.42
CA ALA A 323 -35.27 -7.90 -14.31
C ALA A 323 -35.65 -9.36 -14.49
N TYR A 324 -35.15 -10.01 -15.54
CA TYR A 324 -35.05 -11.46 -15.66
C TYR A 324 -33.79 -11.96 -14.92
N ALA A 325 -33.81 -13.25 -14.52
CA ALA A 325 -32.64 -13.89 -13.92
C ALA A 325 -31.44 -14.07 -14.87
N ASN A 326 -31.61 -13.82 -16.17
CA ASN A 326 -30.55 -13.76 -17.16
C ASN A 326 -29.93 -12.36 -17.32
N GLY A 327 -30.37 -11.38 -16.51
CA GLY A 327 -29.87 -10.01 -16.54
C GLY A 327 -30.56 -9.05 -17.49
N ASN A 328 -31.52 -9.51 -18.30
CA ASN A 328 -32.29 -8.64 -19.19
C ASN A 328 -33.39 -7.89 -18.44
N SER A 329 -33.84 -6.75 -18.96
CA SER A 329 -34.98 -6.03 -18.44
C SER A 329 -36.28 -6.84 -18.68
N ARG A 330 -37.11 -6.99 -17.64
CA ARG A 330 -38.42 -7.62 -17.72
C ARG A 330 -39.54 -6.62 -17.89
N GLY A 331 -39.43 -5.44 -17.29
CA GLY A 331 -40.35 -4.33 -17.44
C GLY A 331 -40.87 -3.73 -16.13
N LEU A 332 -41.73 -2.74 -16.29
CA LEU A 332 -42.34 -1.98 -15.20
C LEU A 332 -43.76 -2.48 -14.92
N TYR A 333 -44.02 -2.86 -13.68
CA TYR A 333 -45.32 -3.18 -13.14
C TYR A 333 -45.88 -2.00 -12.34
N LYS A 334 -47.20 -1.79 -12.39
CA LYS A 334 -47.94 -0.78 -11.61
C LYS A 334 -49.10 -1.44 -10.86
N SER A 335 -49.21 -1.09 -9.60
CA SER A 335 -50.43 -1.30 -8.83
C SER A 335 -51.19 0.02 -8.64
N THR A 336 -52.52 -0.04 -8.60
CA THR A 336 -53.44 1.11 -8.35
C THR A 336 -54.36 0.89 -7.16
N ASP A 337 -54.21 -0.20 -6.45
CA ASP A 337 -55.02 -0.63 -5.33
C ASP A 337 -54.18 -0.96 -4.06
N GLY A 338 -53.00 -0.31 -3.98
CA GLY A 338 -52.10 -0.49 -2.84
C GLY A 338 -51.44 -1.85 -2.82
N GLY A 339 -51.10 -2.43 -3.98
CA GLY A 339 -50.32 -3.67 -4.11
C GLY A 339 -51.14 -4.96 -4.12
N VAL A 340 -52.48 -4.89 -4.17
CA VAL A 340 -53.34 -6.08 -4.26
C VAL A 340 -53.28 -6.69 -5.66
N SER A 341 -53.36 -5.84 -6.69
CA SER A 341 -53.24 -6.29 -8.09
C SER A 341 -52.18 -5.48 -8.84
N TRP A 342 -51.54 -6.11 -9.82
CA TRP A 342 -50.43 -5.55 -10.58
C TRP A 342 -50.62 -5.76 -12.08
N THR A 343 -50.27 -4.74 -12.86
CA THR A 343 -50.34 -4.77 -14.31
C THR A 343 -49.00 -4.43 -14.91
N LEU A 344 -48.49 -5.20 -15.87
CA LEU A 344 -47.32 -4.84 -16.66
C LEU A 344 -47.66 -3.64 -17.53
N LYS A 345 -47.00 -2.51 -17.30
CA LYS A 345 -47.22 -1.24 -18.01
C LYS A 345 -46.35 -1.10 -19.24
N ASN A 346 -45.07 -1.51 -19.13
CA ASN A 346 -44.15 -1.42 -20.22
C ASN A 346 -43.10 -2.53 -20.09
N SER A 347 -42.89 -3.34 -21.12
CA SER A 347 -41.92 -4.46 -21.12
C SER A 347 -40.53 -4.08 -21.66
N SER A 348 -40.37 -2.86 -22.19
CA SER A 348 -39.13 -2.43 -22.85
C SER A 348 -38.46 -1.20 -22.19
N VAL A 349 -39.01 -0.77 -21.03
CA VAL A 349 -38.44 0.36 -20.30
C VAL A 349 -37.10 0.01 -19.66
N ALA A 350 -36.24 0.98 -19.57
CA ALA A 350 -34.91 0.85 -18.96
C ALA A 350 -34.13 -0.32 -19.56
N TYR A 351 -34.01 -0.34 -20.88
CA TYR A 351 -33.29 -1.36 -21.60
C TYR A 351 -31.84 -1.45 -21.09
N SER A 352 -31.48 -2.63 -20.61
CA SER A 352 -30.12 -2.97 -20.17
C SER A 352 -29.88 -4.39 -20.62
N SER A 353 -29.26 -4.59 -21.78
CA SER A 353 -28.93 -5.92 -22.27
C SER A 353 -27.96 -6.60 -21.31
N ASN A 354 -28.38 -7.65 -20.62
CA ASN A 354 -27.62 -8.44 -19.66
C ASN A 354 -27.18 -7.72 -18.37
N TYR A 355 -27.48 -6.43 -18.17
CA TYR A 355 -27.04 -5.64 -17.01
C TYR A 355 -28.18 -5.11 -16.13
N ALA A 356 -29.43 -5.54 -16.34
CA ALA A 356 -30.55 -5.11 -15.52
C ALA A 356 -30.51 -5.59 -14.05
N TRP A 357 -29.57 -6.47 -13.72
CA TRP A 357 -29.26 -6.86 -12.34
C TRP A 357 -28.37 -5.82 -11.66
N PHE A 358 -27.60 -5.03 -12.41
CA PHE A 358 -26.69 -4.00 -11.92
C PHE A 358 -27.38 -2.63 -11.88
N ASN A 359 -27.85 -2.14 -13.01
CA ASN A 359 -28.47 -0.81 -13.18
C ASN A 359 -29.98 -0.94 -13.01
N ARG A 360 -30.50 -0.70 -11.82
CA ARG A 360 -31.95 -0.84 -11.61
C ARG A 360 -32.44 0.11 -10.56
N ILE A 361 -33.14 1.17 -11.00
CA ILE A 361 -33.76 2.14 -10.12
C ILE A 361 -35.18 2.49 -10.61
N CYS A 362 -36.11 2.62 -9.66
CA CYS A 362 -37.45 3.10 -9.89
C CYS A 362 -37.78 4.16 -8.86
N ARG A 363 -38.18 5.36 -9.29
CA ARG A 363 -38.56 6.44 -8.38
C ARG A 363 -39.79 7.19 -8.91
N VAL A 364 -40.73 7.44 -8.03
CA VAL A 364 -41.98 8.18 -8.32
C VAL A 364 -41.86 9.61 -7.85
N HIS A 365 -42.28 10.54 -8.68
CA HIS A 365 -42.30 11.95 -8.33
C HIS A 365 -43.16 12.19 -7.09
N PRO A 366 -42.72 12.95 -6.07
CA PRO A 366 -43.36 13.00 -4.73
C PRO A 366 -44.78 13.61 -4.75
N THR A 367 -45.11 14.48 -5.71
CA THR A 367 -46.42 15.16 -5.80
C THR A 367 -47.25 14.77 -7.04
N ASN A 368 -46.68 13.99 -7.97
CA ASN A 368 -47.38 13.58 -9.19
C ASN A 368 -47.15 12.08 -9.44
N GLN A 369 -48.16 11.26 -9.10
CA GLN A 369 -48.11 9.78 -9.24
C GLN A 369 -47.93 9.28 -10.69
N GLU A 370 -48.17 10.11 -11.70
CA GLU A 370 -48.04 9.72 -13.13
C GLU A 370 -46.63 9.96 -13.69
N ILE A 371 -45.74 10.65 -12.89
CA ILE A 371 -44.36 10.85 -13.26
C ILE A 371 -43.52 9.78 -12.52
N VAL A 372 -42.87 8.91 -13.31
CA VAL A 372 -41.98 7.87 -12.80
C VAL A 372 -40.70 7.84 -13.64
N TYR A 373 -39.56 7.74 -12.92
CA TYR A 373 -38.24 7.54 -13.48
C TYR A 373 -37.80 6.08 -13.32
N CYS A 374 -37.25 5.54 -14.38
CA CYS A 374 -36.71 4.19 -14.43
C CYS A 374 -35.29 4.24 -14.98
N GLY A 375 -34.31 3.91 -14.13
CA GLY A 375 -32.89 3.82 -14.50
C GLY A 375 -32.48 2.41 -14.92
N GLY A 376 -31.65 2.37 -15.92
CA GLY A 376 -30.96 1.22 -16.47
C GLY A 376 -29.60 1.70 -16.98
N LEU A 377 -29.18 1.25 -18.17
CA LEU A 377 -28.07 1.85 -18.90
C LEU A 377 -28.36 3.35 -19.11
N ASP A 378 -29.59 3.65 -19.55
CA ASP A 378 -30.07 5.02 -19.67
C ASP A 378 -31.11 5.34 -18.58
N MET A 379 -31.28 6.62 -18.23
CA MET A 379 -32.40 7.10 -17.42
C MET A 379 -33.60 7.42 -18.31
N MET A 380 -34.75 6.89 -17.93
CA MET A 380 -36.00 7.02 -18.64
C MET A 380 -37.07 7.68 -17.78
N GLN A 381 -37.84 8.64 -18.31
CA GLN A 381 -38.95 9.29 -17.63
C GLN A 381 -40.28 8.97 -18.31
N SER A 382 -41.27 8.61 -17.53
CA SER A 382 -42.68 8.60 -17.94
C SER A 382 -43.44 9.73 -17.26
N THR A 383 -44.37 10.37 -17.99
CA THR A 383 -45.32 11.37 -17.48
C THR A 383 -46.79 10.87 -17.54
N ASN A 384 -47.01 9.61 -17.90
CA ASN A 384 -48.32 9.02 -18.10
C ASN A 384 -48.46 7.62 -17.41
N GLY A 385 -47.90 7.53 -16.20
CA GLY A 385 -48.07 6.37 -15.35
C GLY A 385 -47.33 5.12 -15.83
N GLY A 386 -46.21 5.25 -16.49
CA GLY A 386 -45.38 4.17 -16.96
C GLY A 386 -45.82 3.57 -18.30
N THR A 387 -46.71 4.21 -19.05
CA THR A 387 -47.16 3.72 -20.34
C THR A 387 -46.14 3.99 -21.44
N ASN A 388 -45.67 5.21 -21.54
CA ASN A 388 -44.62 5.67 -22.49
C ASN A 388 -43.46 6.25 -21.71
N PHE A 389 -42.26 6.18 -22.30
CA PHE A 389 -41.05 6.70 -21.72
C PHE A 389 -40.26 7.52 -22.72
N ASN A 390 -39.62 8.58 -22.23
CA ASN A 390 -38.64 9.38 -22.95
C ASN A 390 -37.28 9.25 -22.28
N PHE A 391 -36.22 9.39 -23.07
CA PHE A 391 -34.86 9.48 -22.51
C PHE A 391 -34.73 10.77 -21.70
N VAL A 392 -34.04 10.68 -20.59
CA VAL A 392 -33.54 11.82 -19.82
C VAL A 392 -32.17 12.18 -20.41
N ASN A 393 -32.02 13.46 -20.75
CA ASN A 393 -30.78 13.95 -21.35
C ASN A 393 -29.81 14.40 -20.25
N ASP A 394 -29.31 13.44 -19.50
CA ASP A 394 -28.23 13.59 -18.48
C ASP A 394 -26.85 13.31 -19.08
N SER A 395 -25.79 13.33 -18.26
CA SER A 395 -24.41 13.38 -18.76
C SER A 395 -23.76 12.02 -18.97
N TYR A 396 -24.29 10.96 -18.35
CA TYR A 396 -23.59 9.65 -18.30
C TYR A 396 -24.58 8.47 -18.27
N VAL A 397 -24.06 7.27 -18.42
CA VAL A 397 -24.81 6.00 -18.40
C VAL A 397 -24.71 5.28 -17.04
N ASP A 398 -25.37 4.13 -16.91
CA ASP A 398 -25.31 3.21 -15.75
C ASP A 398 -25.81 3.87 -14.45
N HIS A 399 -27.15 3.96 -14.33
CA HIS A 399 -27.82 4.69 -13.25
C HIS A 399 -28.07 3.83 -12.01
N HIS A 400 -27.71 4.34 -10.83
CA HIS A 400 -27.86 3.67 -9.55
C HIS A 400 -28.70 4.46 -8.54
N ALA A 401 -28.77 5.78 -8.65
CA ALA A 401 -29.42 6.65 -7.69
C ALA A 401 -30.31 7.72 -8.36
N LEU A 402 -31.44 8.04 -7.72
CA LEU A 402 -32.24 9.22 -7.99
C LEU A 402 -32.97 9.66 -6.73
N ALA A 403 -32.90 10.92 -6.39
CA ALA A 403 -33.60 11.52 -5.26
C ALA A 403 -34.32 12.82 -5.68
N PHE A 404 -35.55 12.99 -5.20
CA PHE A 404 -36.29 14.25 -5.26
C PHE A 404 -36.25 14.95 -3.92
N SER A 405 -36.16 16.27 -3.93
CA SER A 405 -36.47 17.05 -2.74
C SER A 405 -37.96 16.96 -2.38
N LEU A 406 -38.26 16.63 -1.13
CA LEU A 406 -39.64 16.55 -0.66
C LEU A 406 -40.25 17.94 -0.47
N SER A 407 -39.44 18.95 -0.11
CA SER A 407 -39.87 20.34 0.08
C SER A 407 -40.05 21.09 -1.24
N ASN A 408 -39.29 20.72 -2.28
CA ASN A 408 -39.42 21.31 -3.63
C ASN A 408 -39.01 20.28 -4.70
N PRO A 409 -39.94 19.54 -5.29
CA PRO A 409 -39.63 18.49 -6.24
C PRO A 409 -38.96 18.93 -7.59
N ASN A 410 -38.81 20.23 -7.78
CA ASN A 410 -38.01 20.76 -8.89
C ASN A 410 -36.49 20.49 -8.69
N TYR A 411 -36.07 20.28 -7.43
CA TYR A 411 -34.72 19.86 -7.08
C TYR A 411 -34.65 18.33 -7.13
N VAL A 412 -33.91 17.81 -8.09
CA VAL A 412 -33.73 16.38 -8.31
C VAL A 412 -32.27 16.09 -8.65
N VAL A 413 -31.77 14.96 -8.17
CA VAL A 413 -30.38 14.51 -8.34
C VAL A 413 -30.36 13.10 -8.85
N ILE A 414 -29.54 12.81 -9.86
CA ILE A 414 -29.25 11.48 -10.40
C ILE A 414 -27.80 11.13 -10.05
N GLY A 415 -27.55 9.85 -9.74
CA GLY A 415 -26.23 9.27 -9.60
C GLY A 415 -26.01 8.10 -10.55
N ASN A 416 -24.86 8.11 -11.22
CA ASN A 416 -24.45 7.12 -12.22
C ASN A 416 -22.97 6.74 -12.08
N ASP A 417 -22.38 5.96 -12.99
CA ASP A 417 -20.97 5.58 -12.95
C ASP A 417 -20.00 6.72 -13.34
N GLY A 418 -20.52 7.80 -13.92
CA GLY A 418 -19.77 9.02 -14.23
C GLY A 418 -19.87 10.12 -13.19
N GLY A 419 -20.74 9.96 -12.16
CA GLY A 419 -20.90 10.95 -11.09
C GLY A 419 -22.33 11.40 -10.84
N ILE A 420 -22.51 12.70 -10.63
CA ILE A 420 -23.76 13.35 -10.26
C ILE A 420 -24.25 14.26 -11.40
N ASP A 421 -25.54 14.09 -11.73
CA ASP A 421 -26.31 15.08 -12.48
C ASP A 421 -27.42 15.67 -11.59
N HIS A 422 -27.62 16.97 -11.62
CA HIS A 422 -28.64 17.62 -10.81
C HIS A 422 -29.49 18.62 -11.64
N SER A 423 -30.72 18.84 -11.19
CA SER A 423 -31.65 19.74 -11.81
C SER A 423 -32.41 20.55 -10.75
N THR A 424 -32.67 21.84 -11.05
CA THR A 424 -33.48 22.75 -10.22
C THR A 424 -34.83 23.10 -10.85
N ASN A 425 -35.15 22.49 -12.00
CA ASN A 425 -36.36 22.73 -12.77
C ASN A 425 -37.16 21.45 -13.11
N GLY A 426 -37.10 20.46 -12.22
CA GLY A 426 -37.86 19.21 -12.34
C GLY A 426 -37.35 18.26 -13.43
N GLY A 427 -36.08 18.34 -13.77
CA GLY A 427 -35.44 17.50 -14.78
C GLY A 427 -35.59 18.02 -16.21
N ALA A 428 -36.00 19.28 -16.40
CA ALA A 428 -36.04 19.88 -17.74
C ALA A 428 -34.65 20.23 -18.26
N VAL A 429 -33.70 20.53 -17.38
CA VAL A 429 -32.27 20.72 -17.66
C VAL A 429 -31.49 19.99 -16.60
N TRP A 430 -30.49 19.19 -17.00
CA TRP A 430 -29.57 18.51 -16.15
C TRP A 430 -28.18 19.16 -16.22
N ILE A 431 -27.54 19.29 -15.09
CA ILE A 431 -26.21 19.91 -14.94
C ILE A 431 -25.31 18.87 -14.28
N PRO A 432 -24.23 18.44 -14.93
CA PRO A 432 -23.26 17.54 -14.32
C PRO A 432 -22.51 18.26 -13.18
N SER A 433 -22.22 17.55 -12.11
CA SER A 433 -21.26 18.00 -11.11
C SER A 433 -19.85 18.00 -11.73
N ALA A 434 -18.97 18.85 -11.17
CA ALA A 434 -17.58 18.93 -11.60
C ALA A 434 -16.65 19.19 -10.40
N THR A 435 -17.09 18.80 -9.18
CA THR A 435 -16.43 19.17 -7.93
C THR A 435 -16.23 18.00 -6.97
N LEU A 436 -16.60 16.77 -7.35
CA LEU A 436 -16.55 15.59 -6.50
C LEU A 436 -15.34 14.71 -6.89
N PRO A 437 -14.26 14.66 -6.08
CA PRO A 437 -13.04 13.92 -6.43
C PRO A 437 -13.16 12.45 -6.02
N ILE A 438 -13.83 11.64 -6.81
CA ILE A 438 -14.11 10.22 -6.51
C ILE A 438 -13.78 9.27 -7.66
N SER A 439 -13.02 9.70 -8.64
CA SER A 439 -12.58 8.81 -9.72
C SER A 439 -11.88 7.56 -9.17
N GLN A 440 -12.10 6.44 -9.84
CA GLN A 440 -11.58 5.12 -9.46
C GLN A 440 -10.39 4.76 -10.35
N PHE A 441 -9.17 5.26 -10.01
CA PHE A 441 -7.97 4.95 -10.78
C PHE A 441 -7.51 3.50 -10.56
N TYR A 442 -7.01 2.90 -11.63
CA TYR A 442 -6.25 1.65 -11.62
C TYR A 442 -4.73 1.90 -11.63
N ALA A 443 -4.25 2.84 -12.45
CA ALA A 443 -2.85 3.21 -12.57
C ALA A 443 -2.71 4.61 -13.19
N GLY A 444 -1.50 5.19 -13.15
CA GLY A 444 -1.25 6.45 -13.81
C GLY A 444 0.23 6.75 -14.06
N GLU A 445 0.48 7.88 -14.74
CA GLU A 445 1.80 8.29 -15.18
C GLU A 445 1.96 9.83 -15.07
N ILE A 446 3.17 10.26 -14.79
CA ILE A 446 3.59 11.65 -14.87
C ILE A 446 4.38 11.84 -16.16
N ASN A 447 4.02 12.81 -17.00
CA ASN A 447 4.79 13.13 -18.19
C ASN A 447 6.20 13.61 -17.82
N PRO A 448 7.27 12.88 -18.17
CA PRO A 448 8.65 13.25 -17.78
C PRO A 448 9.12 14.61 -18.34
N GLY A 449 8.45 15.11 -19.40
CA GLY A 449 8.74 16.41 -19.99
C GLY A 449 7.99 17.59 -19.34
N ASN A 450 6.92 17.30 -18.60
CA ASN A 450 6.10 18.29 -17.89
C ASN A 450 5.39 17.64 -16.70
N PRO A 451 5.88 17.78 -15.48
CA PRO A 451 5.30 17.14 -14.29
C PRO A 451 3.88 17.61 -13.91
N GLU A 452 3.38 18.70 -14.50
CA GLU A 452 1.98 19.10 -14.34
C GLU A 452 1.03 18.38 -15.31
N ASP A 453 1.58 17.69 -16.28
CA ASP A 453 0.86 16.83 -17.22
C ASP A 453 0.85 15.41 -16.66
N ILE A 454 -0.29 15.02 -16.12
CA ILE A 454 -0.49 13.69 -15.55
C ILE A 454 -1.69 13.02 -16.21
N LEU A 455 -1.60 11.70 -16.35
CA LEU A 455 -2.63 10.89 -17.00
C LEU A 455 -2.81 9.58 -16.25
N GLY A 456 -4.02 9.05 -16.25
CA GLY A 456 -4.30 7.78 -15.55
C GLY A 456 -5.52 7.08 -16.11
N GLY A 457 -5.52 5.77 -15.98
CA GLY A 457 -6.64 4.92 -16.37
C GLY A 457 -7.62 4.72 -15.21
N THR A 458 -8.92 4.85 -15.52
CA THR A 458 -10.00 4.80 -14.55
C THR A 458 -11.04 3.75 -14.91
N GLN A 459 -11.68 3.20 -13.88
CA GLN A 459 -12.84 2.35 -14.03
C GLN A 459 -13.98 3.16 -14.64
N ASP A 460 -14.66 2.60 -15.64
CA ASP A 460 -15.83 3.12 -16.37
C ASP A 460 -15.60 4.47 -17.08
N ASN A 461 -14.55 5.23 -16.71
CA ASN A 461 -14.31 6.60 -17.17
C ASN A 461 -13.06 6.77 -18.05
N SER A 462 -12.56 5.71 -18.68
CA SER A 462 -11.53 5.76 -19.72
C SER A 462 -10.09 6.07 -19.19
N THR A 463 -9.12 6.27 -20.08
CA THR A 463 -7.85 6.92 -19.74
C THR A 463 -8.04 8.44 -19.87
N ILE A 464 -7.75 9.16 -18.78
CA ILE A 464 -7.97 10.59 -18.64
C ILE A 464 -6.67 11.33 -18.37
N ARG A 465 -6.62 12.62 -18.70
CA ARG A 465 -5.40 13.45 -18.64
C ARG A 465 -5.69 14.88 -18.28
N THR A 466 -4.81 15.51 -17.49
CA THR A 466 -4.66 16.96 -17.38
C THR A 466 -3.27 17.37 -17.83
N VAL A 467 -3.14 18.45 -18.59
CA VAL A 467 -1.85 18.92 -19.14
C VAL A 467 -1.22 20.04 -18.32
N ASN A 468 -1.90 20.52 -17.28
CA ASN A 468 -1.51 21.69 -16.48
C ASN A 468 -1.75 21.52 -14.96
N GLY A 469 -2.02 20.30 -14.49
CA GLY A 469 -2.29 20.02 -13.08
C GLY A 469 -3.61 20.57 -12.53
N SER A 470 -4.51 21.03 -13.40
CA SER A 470 -5.83 21.53 -12.98
C SER A 470 -6.69 20.39 -12.42
N LEU A 471 -7.40 20.64 -11.31
CA LEU A 471 -8.28 19.67 -10.68
C LEU A 471 -9.54 19.38 -11.51
N ASN A 472 -10.03 20.36 -12.26
CA ASN A 472 -11.32 20.32 -12.97
C ASN A 472 -11.21 20.45 -14.49
N ASN A 473 -10.02 20.22 -15.07
CA ASN A 473 -9.80 20.26 -16.52
C ASN A 473 -9.09 18.99 -17.00
N TRP A 474 -9.68 17.85 -16.66
CA TRP A 474 -9.25 16.56 -17.18
C TRP A 474 -10.10 16.20 -18.40
N GLN A 475 -9.48 15.52 -19.36
CA GLN A 475 -10.10 15.10 -20.61
C GLN A 475 -9.88 13.62 -20.86
N VAL A 476 -10.86 12.98 -21.45
CA VAL A 476 -10.75 11.60 -21.94
C VAL A 476 -9.84 11.59 -23.17
N ILE A 477 -8.85 10.69 -23.16
CA ILE A 477 -7.90 10.53 -24.29
C ILE A 477 -7.96 9.14 -24.93
N TYR A 478 -8.34 8.08 -24.18
CA TYR A 478 -8.44 6.72 -24.71
C TYR A 478 -9.60 5.97 -24.03
N GLY A 479 -10.48 5.33 -24.81
CA GLY A 479 -11.74 4.77 -24.33
C GLY A 479 -11.63 3.37 -23.67
N GLY A 480 -12.76 2.93 -23.10
CA GLY A 480 -12.88 1.68 -22.30
C GLY A 480 -12.60 1.94 -20.82
N ASP A 481 -12.50 0.91 -19.98
CA ASP A 481 -11.83 1.06 -18.70
C ASP A 481 -10.36 1.33 -18.99
N GLY A 482 -9.82 2.43 -18.49
CA GLY A 482 -8.42 2.76 -18.66
C GLY A 482 -7.57 2.07 -17.59
N PHE A 483 -6.34 1.66 -17.96
CA PHE A 483 -5.39 1.04 -17.02
C PHE A 483 -4.03 1.71 -17.11
N TYR A 484 -2.96 0.94 -17.36
CA TYR A 484 -1.62 1.49 -17.51
C TYR A 484 -1.56 2.46 -18.70
N CYS A 485 -0.83 3.53 -18.52
CA CYS A 485 -0.46 4.48 -19.54
C CYS A 485 1.02 4.85 -19.39
N LEU A 486 1.68 5.21 -20.50
CA LEU A 486 3.08 5.59 -20.51
C LEU A 486 3.30 6.78 -21.46
N VAL A 487 4.24 7.64 -21.11
CA VAL A 487 4.71 8.74 -21.96
C VAL A 487 6.17 8.46 -22.34
N ASP A 488 6.51 8.53 -23.63
CA ASP A 488 7.88 8.38 -24.11
C ASP A 488 8.77 9.51 -23.54
N TYR A 489 9.73 9.15 -22.70
CA TYR A 489 10.58 10.10 -21.99
C TYR A 489 11.54 10.90 -22.89
N GLN A 490 11.67 10.53 -24.18
CA GLN A 490 12.44 11.29 -25.18
C GLN A 490 11.50 12.08 -26.12
N ASN A 491 10.24 11.65 -26.28
CA ASN A 491 9.27 12.31 -27.14
C ASN A 491 7.86 12.29 -26.53
N PRO A 492 7.50 13.29 -25.71
CA PRO A 492 6.22 13.35 -25.01
C PRO A 492 4.96 13.36 -25.89
N ASN A 493 5.12 13.52 -27.22
CA ASN A 493 4.01 13.35 -28.15
C ASN A 493 3.63 11.87 -28.37
N LYS A 494 4.49 10.94 -27.99
CA LYS A 494 4.16 9.52 -28.00
C LYS A 494 3.60 9.12 -26.66
N ILE A 495 2.33 8.73 -26.66
CA ILE A 495 1.59 8.26 -25.50
C ILE A 495 1.05 6.86 -25.81
N TYR A 496 1.12 5.99 -24.81
CA TYR A 496 0.61 4.63 -24.87
C TYR A 496 -0.44 4.47 -23.78
N ALA A 497 -1.54 3.80 -24.08
CA ALA A 497 -2.62 3.53 -23.14
C ALA A 497 -3.16 2.12 -23.32
N SER A 498 -3.75 1.57 -22.27
CA SER A 498 -4.41 0.26 -22.32
C SER A 498 -5.86 0.34 -21.88
N SER A 499 -6.68 -0.53 -22.46
CA SER A 499 -8.01 -0.86 -22.01
C SER A 499 -8.10 -2.36 -21.66
N GLN A 500 -9.30 -2.85 -21.33
CA GLN A 500 -9.56 -4.22 -20.86
C GLN A 500 -8.87 -5.27 -21.74
N TYR A 501 -8.26 -6.28 -21.09
CA TYR A 501 -7.72 -7.49 -21.73
C TYR A 501 -6.72 -7.22 -22.86
N GLY A 502 -5.82 -6.27 -22.66
CA GLY A 502 -4.75 -5.98 -23.63
C GLY A 502 -5.18 -5.17 -24.83
N GLY A 503 -6.28 -4.42 -24.72
CA GLY A 503 -6.64 -3.38 -25.68
C GLY A 503 -5.63 -2.25 -25.66
N LEU A 504 -4.48 -2.39 -26.36
CA LEU A 504 -3.42 -1.39 -26.37
C LEU A 504 -3.61 -0.38 -27.52
N GLY A 505 -3.39 0.90 -27.17
CA GLY A 505 -3.36 2.03 -28.10
C GLY A 505 -2.04 2.80 -28.04
N ARG A 506 -1.61 3.36 -29.18
CA ARG A 506 -0.47 4.26 -29.27
C ARG A 506 -0.84 5.56 -29.96
N SER A 507 -0.43 6.66 -29.39
CA SER A 507 -0.53 8.00 -29.98
C SER A 507 0.85 8.49 -30.42
N THR A 508 0.89 9.34 -31.44
CA THR A 508 2.09 10.07 -31.89
C THR A 508 1.87 11.58 -31.99
N ASP A 509 0.71 12.05 -31.54
CA ASP A 509 0.23 13.44 -31.67
C ASP A 509 -0.14 14.04 -30.30
N GLY A 510 0.47 13.55 -29.23
CA GLY A 510 0.24 14.03 -27.88
C GLY A 510 -1.09 13.58 -27.26
N GLY A 511 -1.64 12.43 -27.70
CA GLY A 511 -2.88 11.87 -27.16
C GLY A 511 -4.15 12.36 -27.83
N ASN A 512 -4.05 13.13 -28.93
CA ASN A 512 -5.24 13.60 -29.68
C ASN A 512 -5.89 12.45 -30.46
N SER A 513 -5.10 11.47 -30.89
CA SER A 513 -5.61 10.26 -31.55
C SER A 513 -4.79 9.03 -31.17
N PHE A 514 -5.42 7.87 -31.22
CA PHE A 514 -4.77 6.58 -30.93
C PHE A 514 -5.00 5.58 -32.07
N LEU A 515 -3.95 4.86 -32.39
CA LEU A 515 -3.98 3.71 -33.27
C LEU A 515 -3.89 2.42 -32.44
N SER A 516 -4.58 1.37 -32.86
CA SER A 516 -4.43 0.03 -32.24
C SER A 516 -2.97 -0.42 -32.26
N ALA A 517 -2.52 -0.97 -31.16
CA ALA A 517 -1.14 -1.37 -30.93
C ALA A 517 -0.99 -2.84 -30.50
N THR A 518 -1.87 -3.72 -30.94
CA THR A 518 -1.96 -5.14 -30.56
C THR A 518 -1.38 -6.11 -31.59
N SER A 519 -0.88 -5.62 -32.73
CA SER A 519 -0.38 -6.49 -33.82
C SER A 519 0.77 -7.41 -33.35
N GLY A 520 0.55 -8.73 -33.40
CA GLY A 520 1.50 -9.75 -32.94
C GLY A 520 1.42 -10.14 -31.46
N LEU A 521 0.50 -9.53 -30.68
CA LEU A 521 0.16 -10.02 -29.34
C LEU A 521 -0.75 -11.25 -29.44
N ASP A 522 -0.47 -12.22 -28.59
CA ASP A 522 -1.40 -13.31 -28.34
C ASP A 522 -2.28 -12.95 -27.13
N LEU A 523 -3.54 -12.57 -27.41
CA LEU A 523 -4.50 -12.12 -26.42
C LEU A 523 -5.44 -13.25 -25.93
N SER A 524 -5.08 -14.51 -26.20
CA SER A 524 -5.90 -15.67 -25.77
C SER A 524 -6.10 -15.74 -24.25
N TYR A 525 -5.06 -15.32 -23.51
CA TYR A 525 -5.08 -15.25 -22.04
C TYR A 525 -4.36 -13.96 -21.61
N THR A 526 -5.13 -12.99 -21.16
CA THR A 526 -4.66 -11.69 -20.70
C THR A 526 -5.28 -11.31 -19.37
N ASN A 527 -4.51 -10.63 -18.52
CA ASN A 527 -5.08 -10.04 -17.30
C ASN A 527 -6.07 -8.93 -17.63
N TRP A 528 -7.03 -8.69 -16.74
CA TRP A 528 -7.91 -7.52 -16.79
C TRP A 528 -7.10 -6.23 -16.95
N MET A 529 -6.07 -6.07 -16.10
CA MET A 529 -5.04 -5.05 -16.20
C MET A 529 -3.80 -5.62 -16.86
N THR A 530 -3.75 -5.68 -18.19
CA THR A 530 -2.60 -6.22 -18.94
C THR A 530 -1.39 -5.30 -18.74
N PRO A 531 -0.28 -5.77 -18.14
CA PRO A 531 0.88 -4.93 -17.86
C PRO A 531 1.71 -4.70 -19.12
N PHE A 532 2.19 -3.47 -19.30
CA PHE A 532 3.21 -3.15 -20.28
C PHE A 532 4.14 -2.06 -19.74
N VAL A 533 5.43 -2.14 -20.12
CA VAL A 533 6.46 -1.22 -19.64
C VAL A 533 7.38 -0.82 -20.79
N MET A 534 7.98 0.37 -20.64
CA MET A 534 8.97 0.90 -21.58
C MET A 534 10.39 0.59 -21.10
N ASP A 535 11.29 0.26 -22.01
CA ASP A 535 12.71 0.13 -21.71
C ASP A 535 13.29 1.46 -21.20
N LYS A 536 13.98 1.38 -20.07
CA LYS A 536 14.51 2.57 -19.37
C LYS A 536 15.69 3.26 -20.08
N ASN A 537 16.19 2.68 -21.20
CA ASN A 537 17.29 3.19 -22.02
C ASN A 537 16.86 3.46 -23.47
N ILE A 538 15.89 2.69 -24.01
CA ILE A 538 15.47 2.73 -25.41
C ILE A 538 13.94 2.84 -25.46
N PRO A 539 13.33 4.04 -25.52
CA PRO A 539 11.89 4.22 -25.38
C PRO A 539 11.06 3.62 -26.53
N SER A 540 11.69 3.32 -27.68
CA SER A 540 11.02 2.58 -28.76
C SER A 540 10.86 1.08 -28.47
N THR A 541 11.54 0.56 -27.42
CA THR A 541 11.41 -0.81 -26.97
C THR A 541 10.45 -0.89 -25.81
N LEU A 542 9.41 -1.72 -25.93
CA LEU A 542 8.42 -1.95 -24.90
C LEU A 542 8.20 -3.45 -24.69
N TYR A 543 7.74 -3.82 -23.52
CA TYR A 543 7.44 -5.19 -23.13
C TYR A 543 5.99 -5.26 -22.64
N CYS A 544 5.29 -6.33 -23.00
CA CYS A 544 3.89 -6.57 -22.60
C CYS A 544 3.74 -8.00 -22.09
N GLY A 545 3.04 -8.15 -20.97
CA GLY A 545 2.73 -9.43 -20.35
C GLY A 545 1.30 -9.88 -20.68
N THR A 546 1.15 -10.99 -21.40
CA THR A 546 -0.11 -11.74 -21.52
C THR A 546 -0.02 -12.98 -20.61
N TYR A 547 -0.05 -14.18 -21.08
CA TYR A 547 0.44 -15.39 -20.40
C TYR A 547 1.95 -15.63 -20.66
N ARG A 548 2.50 -14.85 -21.59
CA ARG A 548 3.91 -14.78 -21.95
C ARG A 548 4.36 -13.33 -22.11
N ILE A 549 5.67 -13.10 -22.10
CA ILE A 549 6.25 -11.78 -22.37
C ILE A 549 6.41 -11.59 -23.89
N HIS A 550 5.93 -10.46 -24.38
CA HIS A 550 6.14 -9.96 -25.73
C HIS A 550 7.03 -8.72 -25.71
N ARG A 551 7.86 -8.55 -26.74
CA ARG A 551 8.71 -7.38 -26.94
C ARG A 551 8.37 -6.70 -28.26
N SER A 552 8.23 -5.38 -28.22
CA SER A 552 8.21 -4.48 -29.37
C SER A 552 9.50 -3.67 -29.40
N THR A 553 10.12 -3.49 -30.55
CA THR A 553 11.29 -2.61 -30.75
C THR A 553 10.98 -1.40 -31.64
N ASN A 554 9.70 -1.19 -31.94
CA ASN A 554 9.23 -0.18 -32.89
C ASN A 554 8.05 0.63 -32.37
N SER A 555 8.08 0.99 -31.07
CA SER A 555 7.03 1.82 -30.44
C SER A 555 5.64 1.21 -30.57
N MET A 556 5.48 -0.07 -30.23
CA MET A 556 4.24 -0.86 -30.25
C MET A 556 3.57 -1.00 -31.63
N GLN A 557 4.33 -0.88 -32.74
CA GLN A 557 3.76 -1.15 -34.06
C GLN A 557 3.58 -2.66 -34.29
N SER A 558 4.47 -3.47 -33.71
CA SER A 558 4.36 -4.92 -33.71
C SER A 558 5.05 -5.54 -32.50
N TRP A 559 4.60 -6.74 -32.13
CA TRP A 559 5.10 -7.50 -30.99
C TRP A 559 5.63 -8.86 -31.40
N THR A 560 6.64 -9.34 -30.67
CA THR A 560 7.21 -10.67 -30.82
C THR A 560 7.31 -11.33 -29.46
N PRO A 561 6.84 -12.57 -29.26
CA PRO A 561 7.01 -13.28 -28.00
C PRO A 561 8.48 -13.58 -27.74
N ILE A 562 8.92 -13.38 -26.48
CA ILE A 562 10.30 -13.64 -26.02
C ILE A 562 10.32 -14.59 -24.82
N SER A 563 9.21 -15.18 -24.44
CA SER A 563 9.14 -16.20 -23.41
C SER A 563 8.27 -17.37 -23.81
N PRO A 564 8.43 -18.54 -23.19
CA PRO A 564 7.41 -19.58 -23.19
C PRO A 564 6.18 -19.09 -22.40
N ASP A 565 5.19 -19.96 -22.19
CA ASP A 565 4.14 -19.78 -21.18
C ASP A 565 4.78 -19.76 -19.79
N LEU A 566 4.51 -18.70 -19.02
CA LEU A 566 5.06 -18.47 -17.67
C LEU A 566 4.06 -18.73 -16.54
N ALA A 567 2.86 -19.19 -16.86
CA ALA A 567 1.82 -19.55 -15.90
C ALA A 567 1.86 -21.05 -15.54
N ASN A 568 1.12 -21.45 -14.50
CA ASN A 568 0.96 -22.86 -14.12
C ASN A 568 -0.13 -23.59 -14.89
N GLY A 569 -0.64 -23.02 -15.97
CA GLY A 569 -1.76 -23.49 -16.77
C GLY A 569 -2.90 -22.47 -16.80
N HIS A 570 -3.73 -22.57 -17.84
CA HIS A 570 -4.80 -21.61 -18.06
C HIS A 570 -6.13 -22.15 -17.51
N ILE A 571 -6.55 -21.58 -16.41
CA ILE A 571 -7.97 -21.57 -16.01
C ILE A 571 -8.52 -20.25 -16.54
N VAL A 572 -9.77 -20.22 -16.97
CA VAL A 572 -10.38 -18.98 -17.49
C VAL A 572 -10.09 -17.80 -16.56
N ASN A 573 -9.34 -16.82 -17.06
CA ASN A 573 -8.90 -15.60 -16.37
C ASN A 573 -7.91 -15.77 -15.21
N LEU A 574 -7.19 -16.89 -15.13
CA LEU A 574 -6.01 -17.08 -14.31
C LEU A 574 -4.89 -17.69 -15.16
N GLY A 575 -3.66 -17.49 -14.73
CA GLY A 575 -2.48 -17.88 -15.49
C GLY A 575 -2.05 -16.77 -16.44
N THR A 576 -2.03 -15.54 -15.94
CA THR A 576 -1.65 -14.35 -16.70
C THR A 576 -0.57 -13.55 -15.96
N ILE A 577 0.22 -12.82 -16.71
CA ILE A 577 1.23 -11.93 -16.16
C ILE A 577 0.54 -10.67 -15.64
N THR A 578 0.86 -10.28 -14.41
CA THR A 578 0.31 -9.13 -13.70
C THR A 578 1.28 -7.95 -13.65
N THR A 579 2.58 -8.23 -13.77
CA THR A 579 3.62 -7.22 -13.66
C THR A 579 4.87 -7.64 -14.42
N VAL A 580 5.58 -6.67 -14.98
CA VAL A 580 6.86 -6.85 -15.66
C VAL A 580 7.72 -5.62 -15.41
N ASP A 581 9.02 -5.82 -15.21
CA ASP A 581 10.01 -4.73 -15.16
C ASP A 581 11.30 -5.14 -15.86
N VAL A 582 11.99 -4.15 -16.46
CA VAL A 582 13.22 -4.30 -17.22
C VAL A 582 14.32 -3.50 -16.57
N SER A 583 15.46 -4.13 -16.36
CA SER A 583 16.58 -3.49 -15.67
C SER A 583 17.18 -2.34 -16.50
N LYS A 584 17.36 -1.19 -15.83
CA LYS A 584 18.07 -0.04 -16.41
C LYS A 584 19.57 -0.34 -16.59
N SER A 585 20.18 -0.97 -15.58
CA SER A 585 21.62 -1.27 -15.60
C SER A 585 22.02 -2.41 -16.57
N ASN A 586 21.07 -3.31 -16.88
CA ASN A 586 21.26 -4.40 -17.86
C ASN A 586 19.92 -4.78 -18.51
N PRO A 587 19.57 -4.25 -19.69
CA PRO A 587 18.29 -4.51 -20.35
C PRO A 587 18.02 -5.99 -20.73
N ASN A 588 19.03 -6.86 -20.64
CA ASN A 588 18.83 -8.30 -20.80
C ASN A 588 18.20 -8.96 -19.57
N VAL A 589 18.13 -8.26 -18.45
CA VAL A 589 17.49 -8.74 -17.22
C VAL A 589 16.07 -8.22 -17.15
N ILE A 590 15.11 -9.15 -17.12
CA ILE A 590 13.68 -8.88 -17.04
C ILE A 590 13.09 -9.76 -15.95
N TYR A 591 12.30 -9.17 -15.05
CA TYR A 591 11.49 -9.91 -14.09
C TYR A 591 10.01 -9.76 -14.43
N CYS A 592 9.23 -10.79 -14.13
CA CYS A 592 7.78 -10.71 -14.18
C CYS A 592 7.12 -11.54 -13.07
N GLY A 593 5.89 -11.15 -12.74
CA GLY A 593 5.03 -11.83 -11.78
C GLY A 593 3.69 -12.19 -12.40
N THR A 594 3.00 -13.21 -11.83
CA THR A 594 1.73 -13.71 -12.33
C THR A 594 0.63 -13.71 -11.26
N ASP A 595 -0.61 -13.82 -11.70
CA ASP A 595 -1.80 -13.94 -10.85
C ASP A 595 -1.91 -15.29 -10.14
N ASP A 596 -1.14 -16.29 -10.58
CA ASP A 596 -1.05 -17.63 -10.00
C ASP A 596 0.26 -17.85 -9.23
N ALA A 597 0.77 -16.79 -8.61
CA ALA A 597 1.90 -16.76 -7.65
C ALA A 597 3.27 -17.17 -8.22
N ASN A 598 3.51 -16.99 -9.52
CA ASN A 598 4.84 -17.21 -10.07
C ASN A 598 5.63 -15.91 -10.18
N VAL A 599 6.93 -16.00 -9.95
CA VAL A 599 7.90 -14.95 -10.26
C VAL A 599 8.98 -15.57 -11.14
N TRP A 600 9.32 -14.89 -12.23
CA TRP A 600 10.30 -15.36 -13.19
C TRP A 600 11.35 -14.30 -13.49
N VAL A 601 12.54 -14.73 -13.85
CA VAL A 601 13.63 -13.88 -14.31
C VAL A 601 14.30 -14.46 -15.56
N THR A 602 14.63 -13.58 -16.49
CA THR A 602 15.63 -13.85 -17.55
C THR A 602 16.83 -12.94 -17.36
N THR A 603 18.03 -13.43 -17.67
CA THR A 603 19.28 -12.65 -17.65
C THR A 603 19.92 -12.54 -19.03
N ASN A 604 19.25 -13.03 -20.09
CA ASN A 604 19.75 -13.09 -21.45
C ASN A 604 18.73 -12.61 -22.49
N GLY A 605 17.90 -11.65 -22.11
CA GLY A 605 16.96 -10.97 -23.01
C GLY A 605 15.77 -11.82 -23.45
N GLY A 606 15.40 -12.83 -22.67
CA GLY A 606 14.25 -13.70 -22.93
C GLY A 606 14.58 -15.02 -23.59
N THR A 607 15.87 -15.35 -23.80
CA THR A 607 16.25 -16.66 -24.36
C THR A 607 15.92 -17.79 -23.41
N ASP A 608 16.27 -17.64 -22.14
CA ASP A 608 15.95 -18.57 -21.06
C ASP A 608 15.25 -17.85 -19.92
N TRP A 609 14.31 -18.53 -19.26
CA TRP A 609 13.57 -18.04 -18.11
C TRP A 609 13.69 -18.98 -16.92
N THR A 610 13.99 -18.44 -15.76
CA THR A 610 14.12 -19.17 -14.50
C THR A 610 13.00 -18.79 -13.54
N LYS A 611 12.27 -19.79 -13.03
CA LYS A 611 11.26 -19.61 -11.99
C LYS A 611 11.94 -19.41 -10.62
N ILE A 612 11.58 -18.35 -9.90
CA ILE A 612 12.31 -17.89 -8.71
C ILE A 612 11.37 -17.67 -7.52
N ILE A 613 10.55 -18.69 -7.19
CA ILE A 613 9.53 -18.61 -6.14
C ILE A 613 9.98 -19.17 -4.77
N ASN A 614 11.20 -19.67 -4.66
CA ASN A 614 11.67 -20.30 -3.44
C ASN A 614 11.76 -19.30 -2.28
N GLY A 615 10.92 -19.48 -1.26
CA GLY A 615 10.79 -18.56 -0.11
C GLY A 615 9.72 -17.47 -0.26
N LEU A 616 9.01 -17.43 -1.40
CA LEU A 616 7.81 -16.60 -1.56
C LEU A 616 6.53 -17.39 -1.20
N PRO A 617 5.54 -16.76 -0.59
CA PRO A 617 4.23 -17.39 -0.35
C PRO A 617 3.43 -17.51 -1.64
N ASP A 618 2.44 -18.43 -1.65
CA ASP A 618 1.49 -18.64 -2.76
C ASP A 618 0.45 -17.52 -2.75
N ARG A 619 0.80 -16.36 -3.33
CA ARG A 619 -0.03 -15.15 -3.39
C ARG A 619 0.05 -14.50 -4.75
N TRP A 620 -1.02 -13.81 -5.15
CA TRP A 620 -1.03 -12.97 -6.35
C TRP A 620 0.11 -11.95 -6.32
N VAL A 621 0.95 -11.94 -7.35
CA VAL A 621 2.06 -10.97 -7.47
C VAL A 621 1.51 -9.66 -8.02
N THR A 622 1.68 -8.57 -7.27
CA THR A 622 1.16 -7.25 -7.66
C THR A 622 2.19 -6.41 -8.40
N ARG A 623 3.44 -6.41 -7.94
CA ARG A 623 4.51 -5.66 -8.59
C ARG A 623 5.86 -6.37 -8.52
N VAL A 624 6.68 -6.21 -9.55
CA VAL A 624 8.13 -6.43 -9.51
C VAL A 624 8.83 -5.11 -9.83
N THR A 625 9.86 -4.73 -9.05
CA THR A 625 10.60 -3.48 -9.23
C THR A 625 12.08 -3.73 -9.10
N ILE A 626 12.85 -3.52 -10.19
CA ILE A 626 14.29 -3.77 -10.25
C ILE A 626 15.04 -2.52 -9.77
N HIS A 627 16.06 -2.73 -8.95
CA HIS A 627 16.94 -1.66 -8.49
C HIS A 627 17.62 -0.98 -9.70
N PRO A 628 17.64 0.35 -9.79
CA PRO A 628 18.12 1.06 -10.99
C PRO A 628 19.55 0.71 -11.42
N ASP A 629 20.45 0.56 -10.45
CA ASP A 629 21.89 0.34 -10.72
C ASP A 629 22.34 -1.12 -10.54
N SER A 630 21.43 -2.02 -10.14
CA SER A 630 21.79 -3.42 -9.79
C SER A 630 20.74 -4.41 -10.27
N ALA A 631 20.94 -4.98 -11.45
CA ALA A 631 20.00 -5.91 -12.09
C ALA A 631 19.67 -7.18 -11.26
N ASN A 632 20.55 -7.57 -10.35
CA ASN A 632 20.37 -8.72 -9.45
C ASN A 632 19.53 -8.40 -8.20
N VAL A 633 19.22 -7.13 -7.97
CA VAL A 633 18.37 -6.67 -6.85
C VAL A 633 16.97 -6.36 -7.36
N CYS A 634 15.98 -7.04 -6.81
CA CYS A 634 14.58 -6.84 -7.18
C CYS A 634 13.69 -6.90 -5.93
N TYR A 635 12.61 -6.14 -5.97
CA TYR A 635 11.54 -6.15 -4.97
C TYR A 635 10.30 -6.78 -5.58
N VAL A 636 9.58 -7.57 -4.79
CA VAL A 636 8.31 -8.20 -5.18
C VAL A 636 7.26 -7.87 -4.13
N THR A 637 6.09 -7.40 -4.58
CA THR A 637 4.93 -7.17 -3.73
C THR A 637 3.81 -8.16 -4.03
N LEU A 638 3.01 -8.45 -3.01
CA LEU A 638 1.99 -9.49 -3.04
C LEU A 638 0.67 -8.96 -2.48
N SER A 639 -0.43 -9.49 -3.00
CA SER A 639 -1.78 -9.21 -2.52
C SER A 639 -2.26 -10.22 -1.46
N GLY A 640 -3.51 -10.06 -1.00
CA GLY A 640 -4.19 -10.93 -0.04
C GLY A 640 -4.15 -10.43 1.39
N TYR A 641 -4.95 -11.05 2.27
CA TYR A 641 -5.00 -10.78 3.71
C TYR A 641 -4.81 -12.11 4.44
N LYS A 642 -3.88 -12.20 5.38
CA LYS A 642 -3.62 -13.34 6.28
C LYS A 642 -3.91 -14.73 5.68
N ILE A 643 -3.27 -15.01 4.55
CA ILE A 643 -3.42 -16.28 3.83
C ILE A 643 -2.49 -17.35 4.42
N ASP A 644 -1.40 -16.91 5.02
CA ASP A 644 -0.34 -17.77 5.57
C ASP A 644 0.22 -17.23 6.91
N SER A 645 1.19 -17.93 7.47
CA SER A 645 1.80 -17.57 8.76
C SER A 645 2.86 -16.46 8.65
N THR A 646 3.24 -16.03 7.46
CA THR A 646 4.35 -15.08 7.28
C THR A 646 3.93 -13.63 7.43
N GLY A 647 2.68 -13.28 7.09
CA GLY A 647 2.16 -11.92 7.09
C GLY A 647 2.96 -10.94 6.23
N ALA A 648 3.89 -11.43 5.42
CA ALA A 648 4.77 -10.59 4.62
C ALA A 648 4.24 -10.44 3.20
N HIS A 649 4.14 -9.19 2.75
CA HIS A 649 3.66 -8.82 1.43
C HIS A 649 4.71 -8.15 0.55
N ILE A 650 5.92 -7.90 1.07
CA ILE A 650 7.03 -7.35 0.31
C ILE A 650 8.32 -8.11 0.60
N PHE A 651 9.02 -8.48 -0.48
CA PHE A 651 10.26 -9.25 -0.41
C PHE A 651 11.32 -8.60 -1.28
N ARG A 652 12.58 -8.78 -0.88
CA ARG A 652 13.76 -8.32 -1.62
C ARG A 652 14.69 -9.47 -1.94
N THR A 653 15.18 -9.53 -3.17
CA THR A 653 16.33 -10.36 -3.54
C THR A 653 17.55 -9.51 -3.86
N SER A 654 18.74 -10.06 -3.68
CA SER A 654 20.01 -9.47 -4.12
C SER A 654 20.84 -10.43 -4.99
N ASN A 655 20.23 -11.51 -5.49
CA ASN A 655 20.91 -12.58 -6.21
C ASN A 655 20.02 -13.24 -7.30
N PHE A 656 19.30 -12.40 -8.07
CA PHE A 656 18.40 -12.83 -9.16
C PHE A 656 17.29 -13.78 -8.70
N GLY A 657 16.79 -13.63 -7.46
CA GLY A 657 15.68 -14.44 -6.92
C GLY A 657 16.09 -15.82 -6.41
N ASN A 658 17.39 -16.15 -6.32
CA ASN A 658 17.82 -17.39 -5.69
C ASN A 658 17.40 -17.45 -4.20
N THR A 659 17.35 -16.31 -3.54
CA THR A 659 16.80 -16.16 -2.18
C THR A 659 15.98 -14.88 -2.08
N TRP A 660 14.90 -14.93 -1.29
CA TRP A 660 14.06 -13.79 -0.97
C TRP A 660 14.07 -13.52 0.53
N ILE A 661 14.17 -12.25 0.90
CA ILE A 661 14.16 -11.78 2.29
C ILE A 661 12.92 -10.92 2.47
N PRO A 662 12.03 -11.23 3.43
CA PRO A 662 10.91 -10.37 3.76
C PRO A 662 11.41 -9.05 4.35
N ILE A 663 10.82 -7.94 3.91
CA ILE A 663 11.15 -6.58 4.38
C ILE A 663 9.91 -5.83 4.87
N ASN A 664 8.94 -6.56 5.38
CA ASN A 664 7.67 -6.02 5.87
C ASN A 664 7.78 -5.24 7.20
N GLY A 665 8.85 -5.44 8.00
CA GLY A 665 9.03 -4.74 9.27
C GLY A 665 7.76 -4.75 10.14
N ASN A 666 7.21 -3.57 10.39
CA ASN A 666 5.99 -3.33 11.16
C ASN A 666 4.74 -3.05 10.28
N LEU A 667 4.74 -3.41 9.01
CA LEU A 667 3.55 -3.28 8.16
C LEU A 667 2.43 -4.21 8.62
N PRO A 668 1.16 -3.83 8.40
CA PRO A 668 0.02 -4.72 8.60
C PRO A 668 0.05 -5.90 7.60
N ASP A 669 -0.70 -6.95 7.90
CA ASP A 669 -0.94 -8.06 6.98
C ASP A 669 -2.04 -7.65 5.98
N ALA A 670 -1.68 -6.88 4.98
CA ALA A 670 -2.58 -6.28 3.99
C ALA A 670 -1.94 -6.23 2.59
N PRO A 671 -2.74 -6.20 1.52
CA PRO A 671 -2.24 -6.11 0.15
C PRO A 671 -1.30 -4.94 -0.08
N ILE A 672 -0.16 -5.20 -0.74
CA ILE A 672 0.71 -4.15 -1.28
C ILE A 672 0.55 -4.16 -2.79
N ASN A 673 0.06 -3.05 -3.34
CA ASN A 673 -0.30 -2.93 -4.76
C ASN A 673 0.87 -2.47 -5.62
N ASP A 674 1.72 -1.59 -5.06
CA ASP A 674 2.87 -1.05 -5.77
C ASP A 674 4.06 -0.78 -4.84
N VAL A 675 5.27 -0.75 -5.41
CA VAL A 675 6.51 -0.33 -4.74
C VAL A 675 7.40 0.45 -5.69
N ILE A 676 7.85 1.62 -5.26
CA ILE A 676 8.85 2.41 -5.96
C ILE A 676 10.08 2.65 -5.08
N ILE A 677 11.24 2.73 -5.73
CA ILE A 677 12.53 3.04 -5.09
C ILE A 677 12.78 4.53 -5.28
N ASP A 678 13.17 5.23 -4.21
CA ASP A 678 13.55 6.64 -4.33
C ASP A 678 14.78 6.78 -5.24
N PRO A 679 14.70 7.54 -6.35
CA PRO A 679 15.80 7.65 -7.31
C PRO A 679 17.00 8.47 -6.81
N LEU A 680 16.91 9.10 -5.63
CA LEU A 680 17.97 9.84 -4.97
C LEU A 680 18.51 9.15 -3.71
N ASP A 681 17.73 8.20 -3.13
CA ASP A 681 18.14 7.42 -1.96
C ASP A 681 17.59 5.99 -2.06
N TYR A 682 18.35 5.06 -2.58
CA TYR A 682 17.93 3.68 -2.79
C TYR A 682 17.63 2.87 -1.51
N ASN A 683 17.92 3.41 -0.31
CA ASN A 683 17.47 2.83 0.95
C ASN A 683 16.01 3.22 1.26
N SER A 684 15.49 4.22 0.57
CA SER A 684 14.12 4.70 0.70
C SER A 684 13.19 4.05 -0.32
N LEU A 685 12.10 3.48 0.18
CA LEU A 685 11.04 2.86 -0.61
C LEU A 685 9.69 3.48 -0.25
N TYR A 686 8.82 3.60 -1.22
CA TYR A 686 7.42 4.00 -1.04
C TYR A 686 6.53 2.88 -1.55
N ILE A 687 5.46 2.55 -0.82
CA ILE A 687 4.50 1.51 -1.19
C ILE A 687 3.08 2.05 -1.17
N ALA A 688 2.29 1.62 -2.16
CA ALA A 688 0.85 1.79 -2.19
C ALA A 688 0.17 0.52 -1.68
N THR A 689 -0.77 0.68 -0.76
CA THR A 689 -1.49 -0.44 -0.14
C THR A 689 -3.00 -0.17 -0.14
N ASP A 690 -3.80 -1.15 0.27
CA ASP A 690 -5.23 -0.94 0.48
C ASP A 690 -5.53 -0.03 1.68
N ASP A 691 -4.55 0.16 2.56
CA ASP A 691 -4.69 0.92 3.82
C ASP A 691 -3.89 2.25 3.82
N GLY A 692 -3.48 2.73 2.64
CA GLY A 692 -2.75 3.99 2.48
C GLY A 692 -1.37 3.85 1.86
N VAL A 693 -0.56 4.92 1.96
CA VAL A 693 0.80 4.98 1.44
C VAL A 693 1.81 4.98 2.58
N PHE A 694 2.72 4.01 2.56
CA PHE A 694 3.78 3.89 3.56
C PHE A 694 5.15 4.11 2.94
N PHE A 695 6.12 4.47 3.78
CA PHE A 695 7.50 4.62 3.37
C PHE A 695 8.47 4.04 4.38
N THR A 696 9.63 3.67 3.90
CA THR A 696 10.80 3.28 4.69
C THR A 696 12.03 4.04 4.19
N THR A 697 13.05 4.17 5.05
CA THR A 697 14.34 4.76 4.70
C THR A 697 15.49 3.87 5.13
N ASN A 698 15.17 2.63 5.50
CA ASN A 698 16.10 1.64 6.01
C ASN A 698 15.83 0.24 5.41
N LEU A 699 15.46 0.21 4.11
CA LEU A 699 15.20 -1.02 3.34
C LEU A 699 14.15 -1.92 3.99
N GLY A 700 13.11 -1.34 4.61
CA GLY A 700 11.98 -2.07 5.16
C GLY A 700 12.16 -2.65 6.55
N VAL A 701 13.22 -2.27 7.28
CA VAL A 701 13.37 -2.62 8.71
C VAL A 701 12.23 -2.00 9.53
N SER A 702 11.82 -0.77 9.17
CA SER A 702 10.65 -0.12 9.73
C SER A 702 9.95 0.75 8.69
N TRP A 703 8.62 0.87 8.83
CA TRP A 703 7.75 1.63 7.95
C TRP A 703 6.93 2.63 8.74
N GLY A 704 6.61 3.76 8.11
CA GLY A 704 5.70 4.78 8.63
C GLY A 704 4.71 5.24 7.58
N ILE A 705 3.62 5.87 7.99
CA ILE A 705 2.71 6.57 7.08
C ILE A 705 3.47 7.77 6.48
N LEU A 706 3.43 7.92 5.16
CA LEU A 706 4.20 8.96 4.45
C LEU A 706 3.63 10.35 4.69
N ALA A 707 2.32 10.51 4.63
CA ALA A 707 1.66 11.81 4.74
C ALA A 707 0.18 11.64 5.15
N ASP A 708 -0.36 12.67 5.80
CA ASP A 708 -1.78 12.72 6.17
C ASP A 708 -2.65 13.14 4.97
N GLY A 709 -3.96 12.88 5.03
CA GLY A 709 -4.95 13.38 4.07
C GLY A 709 -5.61 12.31 3.20
N ILE A 710 -5.13 11.07 3.20
CA ILE A 710 -5.81 9.93 2.57
C ILE A 710 -6.38 9.05 3.67
N PRO A 711 -7.70 8.75 3.67
CA PRO A 711 -8.28 7.82 4.65
C PRO A 711 -7.68 6.41 4.52
N ALA A 712 -7.43 5.76 5.66
CA ALA A 712 -6.86 4.40 5.72
C ALA A 712 -7.78 3.28 5.18
N THR A 713 -8.91 3.63 4.55
CA THR A 713 -9.87 2.71 3.95
C THR A 713 -10.02 2.93 2.44
N VAL A 714 -9.14 3.78 1.87
CA VAL A 714 -9.11 4.08 0.44
C VAL A 714 -7.96 3.32 -0.21
N PRO A 715 -8.23 2.41 -1.14
CA PRO A 715 -7.18 1.66 -1.82
C PRO A 715 -6.29 2.58 -2.66
N CYS A 716 -4.99 2.53 -2.40
CA CYS A 716 -3.97 3.14 -3.22
C CYS A 716 -3.41 2.08 -4.17
N HIS A 717 -3.61 2.25 -5.48
CA HIS A 717 -3.30 1.21 -6.46
C HIS A 717 -1.91 1.36 -7.07
N ASP A 718 -1.47 2.59 -7.32
CA ASP A 718 -0.24 2.85 -8.07
C ASP A 718 0.44 4.12 -7.57
N LEU A 719 1.76 4.21 -7.75
CA LEU A 719 2.59 5.34 -7.38
C LEU A 719 3.45 5.75 -8.57
N THR A 720 3.58 7.05 -8.79
CA THR A 720 4.47 7.60 -9.81
C THR A 720 5.28 8.75 -9.22
N LEU A 721 6.60 8.70 -9.38
CA LEU A 721 7.53 9.71 -8.86
C LEU A 721 8.33 10.37 -9.98
N ASP A 722 8.14 11.67 -10.17
CA ASP A 722 9.04 12.46 -10.99
C ASP A 722 10.31 12.80 -10.21
N LYS A 723 11.45 12.34 -10.73
CA LYS A 723 12.76 12.53 -10.10
C LYS A 723 13.16 14.00 -10.01
N ALA A 724 12.84 14.81 -11.02
CA ALA A 724 13.35 16.17 -11.15
C ALA A 724 12.65 17.15 -10.18
N THR A 725 11.33 17.02 -10.05
CA THR A 725 10.52 17.88 -9.17
C THR A 725 10.21 17.24 -7.83
N ARG A 726 10.59 15.98 -7.63
CA ARG A 726 10.23 15.18 -6.45
C ARG A 726 8.72 15.02 -6.26
N LYS A 727 7.92 15.26 -7.32
CA LYS A 727 6.48 15.11 -7.29
C LYS A 727 6.11 13.62 -7.28
N LEU A 728 5.55 13.17 -6.18
CA LEU A 728 4.95 11.85 -6.01
C LEU A 728 3.45 11.97 -6.22
N VAL A 729 2.89 11.14 -7.08
CA VAL A 729 1.44 10.99 -7.29
C VAL A 729 1.02 9.61 -6.84
N VAL A 730 -0.04 9.53 -6.04
CA VAL A 730 -0.73 8.30 -5.71
C VAL A 730 -2.07 8.23 -6.42
N TRP A 731 -2.34 7.10 -7.05
CA TRP A 731 -3.55 6.82 -7.80
C TRP A 731 -4.48 5.96 -6.96
N THR A 732 -5.62 6.54 -6.52
CA THR A 732 -6.55 5.87 -5.59
C THR A 732 -7.78 5.34 -6.30
N HIS A 733 -8.38 4.29 -5.77
CA HIS A 733 -9.60 3.72 -6.30
C HIS A 733 -10.81 4.23 -5.52
N GLY A 734 -11.31 5.45 -5.88
CA GLY A 734 -12.50 6.06 -5.30
C GLY A 734 -12.31 7.43 -4.64
N ARG A 735 -11.09 7.99 -4.66
CA ARG A 735 -10.77 9.34 -4.15
C ARG A 735 -9.90 10.14 -5.12
N SER A 736 -10.02 9.87 -6.43
CA SER A 736 -9.19 10.50 -7.46
C SER A 736 -7.69 10.31 -7.19
N ALA A 737 -6.83 11.19 -7.67
CA ALA A 737 -5.40 11.16 -7.41
C ALA A 737 -4.99 12.20 -6.36
N TYR A 738 -3.91 11.92 -5.64
CA TYR A 738 -3.27 12.87 -4.74
C TYR A 738 -1.81 13.07 -5.14
N LYS A 739 -1.28 14.24 -4.83
CA LYS A 739 0.11 14.61 -5.08
C LYS A 739 0.81 15.07 -3.81
N LEU A 740 2.12 14.90 -3.79
CA LEU A 740 3.01 15.33 -2.73
C LEU A 740 4.35 15.72 -3.33
N ILE A 741 4.96 16.81 -2.87
CA ILE A 741 6.35 17.12 -3.20
C ILE A 741 7.22 16.56 -2.06
N LEU A 742 7.97 15.53 -2.39
CA LEU A 742 8.91 14.95 -1.46
C LEU A 742 10.09 15.89 -1.25
N PRO A 743 10.51 16.14 -0.02
CA PRO A 743 11.79 16.80 0.23
C PRO A 743 12.95 16.02 -0.41
N ASP A 744 14.00 16.71 -0.77
CA ASP A 744 15.23 16.01 -1.15
C ASP A 744 15.68 15.13 0.02
N PRO A 745 16.16 13.91 -0.25
CA PRO A 745 16.73 13.10 0.80
C PRO A 745 17.88 13.89 1.43
N PRO A 746 18.08 13.78 2.75
CA PRO A 746 19.19 14.42 3.40
C PRO A 746 20.48 14.04 2.66
N VAL A 747 21.21 15.05 2.18
CA VAL A 747 22.52 14.81 1.59
C VAL A 747 23.38 14.21 2.71
N PRO A 748 23.99 13.03 2.50
CA PRO A 748 24.91 12.47 3.48
C PRO A 748 25.91 13.52 3.90
N VAL A 749 26.37 13.48 5.14
CA VAL A 749 27.39 14.43 5.64
C VAL A 749 28.57 14.45 4.67
N GLU A 750 28.74 15.57 3.95
CA GLU A 750 29.82 15.68 2.98
C GLU A 750 31.10 16.03 3.71
N LEU A 751 32.01 15.06 3.87
CA LEU A 751 33.35 15.30 4.42
C LEU A 751 34.16 16.13 3.43
N SER A 752 34.38 17.40 3.74
CA SER A 752 35.21 18.29 2.95
C SER A 752 36.71 18.00 3.14
N SER A 753 37.10 17.45 4.30
CA SER A 753 38.45 16.97 4.57
C SER A 753 38.44 15.84 5.59
N PHE A 754 39.39 14.92 5.46
CA PHE A 754 39.73 13.91 6.46
C PHE A 754 41.23 13.65 6.37
N THR A 755 41.96 13.98 7.46
CA THR A 755 43.41 13.87 7.57
C THR A 755 43.77 13.15 8.85
N VAL A 756 44.87 12.42 8.79
CA VAL A 756 45.46 11.72 9.94
C VAL A 756 46.94 12.08 9.99
N GLU A 757 47.37 12.67 11.06
CA GLU A 757 48.73 13.18 11.22
C GLU A 757 49.38 12.62 12.49
N LEU A 758 50.62 12.18 12.36
CA LEU A 758 51.43 11.72 13.48
C LEU A 758 52.15 12.91 14.12
N ILE A 759 51.91 13.15 15.41
CA ILE A 759 52.60 14.18 16.19
C ILE A 759 53.20 13.50 17.42
N ASN A 760 54.53 13.31 17.42
CA ASN A 760 55.25 12.50 18.41
C ASN A 760 54.75 11.05 18.42
N SER A 761 54.20 10.57 19.54
CA SER A 761 53.63 9.24 19.72
C SER A 761 52.08 9.24 19.67
N ASP A 762 51.47 10.34 19.34
CA ASP A 762 50.02 10.50 19.22
C ASP A 762 49.62 10.66 17.76
N VAL A 763 48.46 10.12 17.41
CA VAL A 763 47.85 10.30 16.09
C VAL A 763 46.71 11.30 16.21
N ASN A 764 46.83 12.41 15.55
CA ASN A 764 45.79 13.44 15.46
C ASN A 764 44.95 13.19 14.19
N ILE A 765 43.69 13.01 14.38
CA ILE A 765 42.69 12.74 13.38
C ILE A 765 41.83 14.00 13.26
N ASN A 766 41.84 14.65 12.09
CA ASN A 766 41.09 15.88 11.84
C ASN A 766 40.18 15.69 10.63
N TRP A 767 38.95 16.19 10.73
CA TRP A 767 38.03 16.23 9.60
C TRP A 767 37.19 17.49 9.64
N ALA A 768 36.60 17.80 8.49
CA ALA A 768 35.63 18.87 8.37
C ALA A 768 34.50 18.42 7.47
N THR A 769 33.30 18.87 7.79
CA THR A 769 32.09 18.67 7.00
C THR A 769 31.77 19.97 6.26
N SER A 770 31.29 19.88 5.01
CA SER A 770 30.76 21.03 4.28
C SER A 770 29.29 21.29 4.64
N SER A 771 28.55 20.21 4.99
CA SER A 771 27.21 20.25 5.52
C SER A 771 26.94 19.01 6.38
N GLU A 772 26.00 19.11 7.30
CA GLU A 772 25.52 18.00 8.11
C GLU A 772 24.01 18.00 8.14
N ILE A 773 23.38 16.83 8.02
CA ILE A 773 21.95 16.66 8.21
C ILE A 773 21.73 15.44 9.09
N ASN A 774 21.00 15.65 10.17
CA ASN A 774 20.63 14.58 11.13
C ASN A 774 21.83 13.84 11.75
N ASN A 775 23.04 14.44 11.72
CA ASN A 775 24.28 13.82 12.18
C ASN A 775 24.34 13.73 13.70
N ASN A 776 24.24 12.50 14.24
CA ASN A 776 24.47 12.24 15.66
C ASN A 776 25.95 12.40 16.01
N GLY A 777 26.85 11.92 15.12
CA GLY A 777 28.29 12.04 15.35
C GLY A 777 29.14 11.08 14.53
N PHE A 778 30.41 11.03 14.91
CA PHE A 778 31.42 10.25 14.23
C PHE A 778 32.07 9.26 15.23
N ILE A 779 32.00 7.98 14.90
CA ILE A 779 32.77 6.94 15.58
C ILE A 779 34.12 6.86 14.88
N VAL A 780 35.20 7.04 15.64
CA VAL A 780 36.56 6.90 15.13
C VAL A 780 36.97 5.44 15.29
N GLU A 781 37.33 4.82 14.18
CA GLU A 781 37.73 3.43 14.16
C GLU A 781 39.19 3.28 13.73
N ARG A 782 39.92 2.38 14.42
CA ARG A 782 41.32 2.06 14.16
C ARG A 782 41.49 0.55 13.95
N ARG A 783 42.43 0.16 13.12
CA ARG A 783 42.94 -1.21 13.07
C ARG A 783 44.46 -1.23 12.95
N LEU A 784 45.10 -2.24 13.51
CA LEU A 784 46.47 -2.61 13.15
C LEU A 784 46.45 -3.28 11.77
N PHE A 785 47.46 -3.07 10.94
CA PHE A 785 47.50 -3.65 9.59
C PHE A 785 47.29 -5.19 9.62
N GLY A 786 46.27 -5.67 8.88
CA GLY A 786 45.88 -7.08 8.85
C GLY A 786 44.86 -7.50 9.93
N ALA A 787 44.43 -6.61 10.84
CA ALA A 787 43.42 -6.86 11.85
C ALA A 787 42.06 -6.22 11.47
N GLU A 788 41.01 -6.53 12.26
CA GLU A 788 39.67 -5.89 12.14
C GLU A 788 39.68 -4.47 12.74
N PHE A 789 38.76 -3.62 12.26
CA PHE A 789 38.56 -2.28 12.82
C PHE A 789 37.91 -2.38 14.20
N ILE A 790 38.41 -1.58 15.13
CA ILE A 790 37.84 -1.40 16.48
C ILE A 790 37.49 0.07 16.71
N GLU A 791 36.40 0.31 17.40
CA GLU A 791 36.01 1.65 17.85
C GLU A 791 36.99 2.14 18.93
N ILE A 792 37.52 3.37 18.79
CA ILE A 792 38.43 4.00 19.72
C ILE A 792 37.89 5.30 20.33
N GLY A 793 36.77 5.81 19.80
CA GLY A 793 36.10 6.99 20.35
C GLY A 793 34.92 7.46 19.51
N PHE A 794 34.09 8.30 20.15
CA PHE A 794 32.95 8.97 19.54
C PHE A 794 33.07 10.49 19.66
N VAL A 795 32.84 11.20 18.58
CA VAL A 795 32.78 12.68 18.53
C VAL A 795 31.39 13.10 18.12
N LYS A 796 30.68 13.84 18.98
CA LYS A 796 29.32 14.28 18.73
C LYS A 796 29.26 15.21 17.53
N GLY A 797 28.29 14.95 16.62
CA GLY A 797 27.99 15.81 15.48
C GLY A 797 27.16 17.03 15.87
N SER A 798 26.97 17.92 14.91
CA SER A 798 26.23 19.18 15.09
C SER A 798 24.76 19.08 14.66
N GLY A 799 24.28 17.86 14.40
CA GLY A 799 22.91 17.62 13.97
C GLY A 799 22.68 18.05 12.52
N THR A 800 22.00 19.16 12.28
CA THR A 800 21.79 19.72 10.94
C THR A 800 22.46 21.08 10.85
N SER A 801 23.41 21.23 9.90
CA SER A 801 24.15 22.47 9.64
C SER A 801 24.55 22.57 8.17
N THR A 802 24.48 23.77 7.62
CA THR A 802 24.99 24.11 6.27
C THR A 802 26.33 24.82 6.33
N GLU A 803 26.90 24.96 7.52
CA GLU A 803 28.20 25.59 7.72
C GLU A 803 29.30 24.53 7.81
N ILE A 804 30.54 24.94 7.43
CA ILE A 804 31.71 24.08 7.57
C ILE A 804 32.03 23.90 9.06
N ILE A 805 31.96 22.67 9.54
CA ILE A 805 32.25 22.31 10.92
C ILE A 805 33.51 21.47 10.96
N LYS A 806 34.40 21.79 11.89
CA LYS A 806 35.69 21.11 12.08
C LYS A 806 35.67 20.28 13.34
N TYR A 807 36.18 19.08 13.22
CA TYR A 807 36.28 18.11 14.30
C TYR A 807 37.70 17.59 14.43
N SER A 808 38.06 17.14 15.63
CA SER A 808 39.35 16.49 15.90
C SER A 808 39.21 15.40 16.95
N PHE A 809 40.03 14.38 16.83
CA PHE A 809 40.21 13.33 17.81
C PHE A 809 41.68 12.96 17.92
N ALA A 810 42.18 12.73 19.14
CA ALA A 810 43.56 12.33 19.36
C ALA A 810 43.62 10.90 19.92
N ASP A 811 44.22 10.02 19.15
CA ASP A 811 44.56 8.67 19.58
C ASP A 811 45.96 8.69 20.23
N LYS A 812 46.00 8.52 21.57
CA LYS A 812 47.20 8.76 22.38
C LYS A 812 47.91 7.48 22.79
N ASN A 813 49.23 7.60 22.98
CA ASN A 813 50.08 6.53 23.48
C ASN A 813 49.99 5.24 22.67
N ILE A 814 49.92 5.34 21.35
CA ILE A 814 49.90 4.17 20.47
C ILE A 814 51.29 3.56 20.35
N LEU A 815 51.32 2.25 20.23
CA LEU A 815 52.58 1.51 20.06
C LEU A 815 53.08 1.64 18.62
N PRO A 816 54.41 1.51 18.41
CA PRO A 816 54.96 1.48 17.06
C PRO A 816 54.27 0.40 16.19
N GLY A 817 53.92 0.76 14.96
CA GLY A 817 53.22 -0.16 14.07
C GLY A 817 52.56 0.59 12.91
N LYS A 818 52.01 -0.17 11.96
CA LYS A 818 51.22 0.36 10.85
C LYS A 818 49.73 0.25 11.16
N TYR A 819 49.08 1.39 11.20
CA TYR A 819 47.65 1.50 11.55
C TYR A 819 46.84 2.08 10.39
N SER A 820 45.56 1.68 10.32
CA SER A 820 44.58 2.28 9.44
C SER A 820 43.49 2.94 10.27
N TYR A 821 43.05 4.13 9.88
CA TYR A 821 41.97 4.89 10.50
C TYR A 821 40.85 5.14 9.51
N ARG A 822 39.63 5.12 10.00
CA ARG A 822 38.44 5.59 9.29
C ARG A 822 37.43 6.19 10.27
N LEU A 823 36.53 7.00 9.74
CA LEU A 823 35.36 7.48 10.47
C LEU A 823 34.16 6.63 10.07
N ARG A 824 33.30 6.34 11.02
CA ARG A 824 31.93 5.87 10.79
C ARG A 824 31.01 6.98 11.27
N GLN A 825 30.48 7.79 10.33
CA GLN A 825 29.48 8.79 10.64
C GLN A 825 28.18 8.07 10.98
N VAL A 826 27.45 8.52 12.00
CA VAL A 826 26.20 7.91 12.47
C VAL A 826 25.15 9.00 12.62
N ASP A 827 23.98 8.79 12.04
CA ASP A 827 22.80 9.65 12.19
C ASP A 827 22.00 9.35 13.46
N TYR A 828 21.11 10.27 13.85
CA TYR A 828 20.21 10.06 15.01
C TYR A 828 19.26 8.85 14.81
N ASN A 829 19.00 8.43 13.60
CA ASN A 829 18.19 7.25 13.27
C ASN A 829 18.99 5.93 13.26
N GLY A 830 20.33 6.01 13.49
CA GLY A 830 21.23 4.86 13.52
C GLY A 830 21.79 4.44 12.15
N SER A 831 21.41 5.08 11.05
CA SER A 831 22.10 4.88 9.78
C SER A 831 23.53 5.38 9.85
N PHE A 832 24.44 4.80 9.06
CA PHE A 832 25.86 5.18 9.10
C PHE A 832 26.53 5.06 7.73
N GLU A 833 27.60 5.85 7.56
CA GLU A 833 28.49 5.81 6.40
C GLU A 833 29.95 5.81 6.82
N TYR A 834 30.81 5.21 6.02
CA TYR A 834 32.26 5.17 6.27
C TYR A 834 33.00 6.19 5.42
N SER A 835 33.99 6.86 6.03
CA SER A 835 34.98 7.66 5.30
C SER A 835 35.98 6.77 4.52
N LYS A 836 36.82 7.39 3.68
CA LYS A 836 38.04 6.75 3.17
C LYS A 836 38.92 6.27 4.32
N ILE A 837 39.75 5.23 4.04
CA ILE A 837 40.73 4.72 5.00
C ILE A 837 42.04 5.48 4.78
N ILE A 838 42.69 5.90 5.89
CA ILE A 838 44.00 6.51 5.88
C ILE A 838 44.96 5.67 6.71
N ASP A 839 46.08 5.31 6.11
CA ASP A 839 47.14 4.52 6.76
C ASP A 839 48.21 5.45 7.38
N VAL A 840 48.69 5.13 8.57
CA VAL A 840 49.75 5.79 9.31
C VAL A 840 50.72 4.76 9.83
N GLU A 841 52.03 5.05 9.72
CA GLU A 841 53.08 4.20 10.25
C GLU A 841 53.86 4.94 11.35
N LEU A 842 53.73 4.47 12.58
CA LEU A 842 54.53 4.95 13.70
C LEU A 842 55.83 4.15 13.73
N LYS A 843 56.95 4.79 13.39
CA LYS A 843 58.29 4.19 13.45
C LYS A 843 58.85 4.33 14.86
N ASP A 844 59.56 3.33 15.33
CA ASP A 844 60.23 3.33 16.62
C ASP A 844 61.54 4.13 16.51
N GLU A 845 61.63 5.32 17.13
CA GLU A 845 62.87 6.08 17.31
C GLU A 845 63.36 5.90 18.76
N ILE A 846 63.49 4.65 19.23
CA ILE A 846 64.16 4.36 20.51
C ILE A 846 65.65 4.49 20.26
N GLU A 847 66.32 5.50 20.84
CA GLU A 847 67.77 5.56 20.82
C GLU A 847 68.38 4.68 21.91
N PHE A 848 69.64 4.22 21.72
CA PHE A 848 70.35 3.55 22.80
C PHE A 848 70.60 4.51 23.97
N THR A 849 70.10 4.21 25.12
CA THR A 849 70.32 4.99 26.35
C THR A 849 70.66 4.09 27.55
N LEU A 850 71.46 4.65 28.47
CA LEU A 850 71.68 4.15 29.81
C LEU A 850 71.29 5.23 30.79
N SER A 851 70.30 4.99 31.61
CA SER A 851 69.83 6.00 32.58
C SER A 851 70.70 5.98 33.85
N GLN A 852 70.63 7.07 34.62
CA GLN A 852 71.22 7.10 35.97
C GLN A 852 70.38 6.14 36.83
N ASN A 853 71.10 5.30 37.62
CA ASN A 853 70.48 4.43 38.62
C ASN A 853 69.68 5.20 39.64
N TYR A 854 68.57 4.64 40.04
CA TYR A 854 67.69 5.26 41.04
C TYR A 854 67.22 4.20 42.08
N PRO A 855 67.27 4.50 43.31
CA PRO A 855 67.93 5.67 43.94
C PRO A 855 69.46 5.73 43.74
N ASN A 856 70.02 6.98 43.75
CA ASN A 856 71.45 7.22 43.75
C ASN A 856 71.76 8.50 44.55
N PRO A 857 72.39 8.50 45.83
CA PRO A 857 72.92 7.30 46.49
C PRO A 857 71.90 6.22 46.85
N PHE A 858 72.30 4.96 46.92
CA PHE A 858 71.47 3.81 47.21
C PHE A 858 71.93 2.95 48.41
N ASN A 859 70.97 2.16 49.01
CA ASN A 859 71.22 1.28 50.13
C ASN A 859 70.16 0.19 50.23
N PRO A 860 70.47 -1.10 50.12
CA PRO A 860 71.58 -1.67 49.38
C PRO A 860 71.22 -1.93 47.90
N THR A 861 69.95 -1.66 47.45
CA THR A 861 69.45 -1.93 46.11
C THR A 861 69.24 -0.65 45.30
N THR A 862 69.39 -0.75 43.97
CA THR A 862 69.09 0.29 43.00
C THR A 862 68.68 -0.31 41.70
N LYS A 863 67.88 0.44 40.92
CA LYS A 863 67.43 0.05 39.59
C LYS A 863 68.19 0.81 38.50
N ILE A 864 68.54 0.15 37.44
CA ILE A 864 69.18 0.68 36.26
C ILE A 864 68.29 0.49 35.03
N HIS A 865 67.92 1.58 34.38
CA HIS A 865 67.11 1.53 33.14
C HIS A 865 68.01 1.74 31.92
N TYR A 866 67.70 1.01 30.82
CA TYR A 866 68.38 1.20 29.53
C TYR A 866 67.41 0.88 28.37
N SER A 867 67.65 1.50 27.20
CA SER A 867 66.84 1.25 25.99
C SER A 867 67.72 0.66 24.87
N ILE A 868 67.12 -0.17 24.06
CA ILE A 868 67.71 -0.79 22.85
C ILE A 868 66.85 -0.43 21.65
N PRO A 869 67.34 0.32 20.65
CA PRO A 869 66.61 0.61 19.44
C PRO A 869 66.51 -0.58 18.50
N SER A 870 65.56 -0.53 17.56
CA SER A 870 65.48 -1.46 16.41
C SER A 870 66.56 -1.08 15.40
N VAL A 871 67.65 -1.84 15.31
CA VAL A 871 68.77 -1.54 14.40
C VAL A 871 68.43 -2.00 12.99
N THR A 872 68.28 -1.03 12.06
CA THR A 872 67.87 -1.27 10.66
C THR A 872 69.06 -1.46 9.69
N GLN A 873 70.30 -1.66 10.10
CA GLN A 873 71.42 -1.98 9.17
C GLN A 873 72.33 -3.08 9.68
N SER A 874 72.30 -4.22 9.03
CA SER A 874 73.29 -5.30 8.93
C SER A 874 73.30 -6.40 10.04
N LEU A 875 72.21 -6.84 10.62
CA LEU A 875 72.11 -8.19 11.17
C LEU A 875 70.65 -8.69 11.10
N SER A 876 70.43 -9.88 10.66
CA SER A 876 69.10 -10.51 10.59
C SER A 876 68.45 -10.63 11.94
N LYS A 877 67.31 -9.91 12.17
CA LYS A 877 66.45 -9.76 13.36
C LYS A 877 67.02 -8.78 14.37
N GLY A 878 66.36 -7.65 14.64
CA GLY A 878 66.55 -6.56 15.56
C GLY A 878 66.96 -6.80 17.04
N ASP A 879 67.73 -7.81 17.29
CA ASP A 879 68.21 -8.22 18.62
C ASP A 879 69.66 -7.79 18.84
N ALA A 880 69.96 -7.11 19.93
CA ALA A 880 71.33 -6.71 20.31
C ALA A 880 71.85 -7.61 21.45
N TYR A 881 73.13 -8.04 21.31
CA TYR A 881 73.80 -8.69 22.46
C TYR A 881 74.21 -7.65 23.47
N VAL A 882 73.57 -7.64 24.64
CA VAL A 882 73.73 -6.64 25.69
C VAL A 882 74.59 -7.21 26.84
N LYS A 883 75.62 -6.46 27.19
CA LYS A 883 76.40 -6.66 28.42
C LYS A 883 76.25 -5.48 29.34
N LEU A 884 75.68 -5.65 30.52
CA LEU A 884 75.65 -4.63 31.57
C LEU A 884 76.40 -5.14 32.77
N LYS A 885 77.52 -4.49 33.11
CA LYS A 885 78.41 -4.93 34.17
C LYS A 885 78.68 -3.80 35.16
N VAL A 886 79.01 -4.18 36.40
CA VAL A 886 79.36 -3.27 37.50
C VAL A 886 80.85 -3.43 37.85
N TYR A 887 81.50 -2.31 38.09
CA TYR A 887 82.93 -2.22 38.40
C TYR A 887 83.14 -1.43 39.70
N ASP A 888 84.24 -1.72 40.40
CA ASP A 888 84.72 -0.92 41.49
C ASP A 888 85.54 0.29 41.01
N ASN A 889 86.07 1.10 41.92
CA ASN A 889 86.86 2.30 41.61
C ASN A 889 88.24 2.02 41.00
N LEU A 890 88.71 0.78 41.05
CA LEU A 890 89.94 0.29 40.42
C LEU A 890 89.72 -0.36 39.06
N GLY A 891 88.44 -0.48 38.58
CA GLY A 891 88.12 -1.06 37.34
C GLY A 891 87.90 -2.56 37.36
N ASN A 892 87.95 -3.22 38.53
CA ASN A 892 87.63 -4.63 38.62
C ASN A 892 86.13 -4.87 38.44
N GLU A 893 85.72 -5.94 37.69
CA GLU A 893 84.32 -6.37 37.54
C GLU A 893 83.83 -6.93 38.84
N ILE A 894 82.76 -6.40 39.38
CA ILE A 894 82.07 -6.79 40.60
C ILE A 894 80.84 -7.66 40.32
N ALA A 895 80.11 -7.32 39.28
CA ALA A 895 78.89 -8.09 38.90
C ALA A 895 78.61 -7.97 37.43
N THR A 896 78.09 -8.99 36.82
CA THR A 896 77.41 -8.93 35.50
C THR A 896 75.89 -8.98 35.71
N LEU A 897 75.19 -7.92 35.36
CA LEU A 897 73.75 -7.75 35.54
C LEU A 897 72.93 -8.28 34.33
N VAL A 898 73.49 -8.07 33.11
CA VAL A 898 72.91 -8.56 31.85
C VAL A 898 74.02 -9.09 30.95
N ASN A 899 73.87 -10.27 30.34
CA ASN A 899 74.84 -10.85 29.39
C ASN A 899 74.10 -11.77 28.42
N GLU A 900 73.20 -11.20 27.62
CA GLU A 900 72.30 -11.96 26.74
C GLU A 900 71.84 -11.11 25.54
N VAL A 901 71.22 -11.78 24.57
CA VAL A 901 70.54 -11.10 23.44
C VAL A 901 69.21 -10.55 23.94
N LYS A 902 69.03 -9.26 23.73
CA LYS A 902 67.73 -8.56 24.00
C LYS A 902 67.15 -7.98 22.74
N PRO A 903 65.81 -8.12 22.49
CA PRO A 903 65.15 -7.40 21.41
C PRO A 903 65.11 -5.93 21.70
N ALA A 904 64.71 -5.15 20.70
CA ALA A 904 64.45 -3.72 20.89
C ALA A 904 63.40 -3.51 21.98
N GLY A 905 63.64 -2.51 22.83
CA GLY A 905 62.73 -2.25 23.99
C GLY A 905 63.40 -1.47 25.12
N ILE A 906 62.64 -1.15 26.13
CA ILE A 906 63.09 -0.49 27.37
C ILE A 906 63.16 -1.55 28.47
N TYR A 907 64.29 -1.58 29.17
CA TYR A 907 64.61 -2.61 30.17
C TYR A 907 64.98 -1.97 31.50
N GLU A 908 64.64 -2.69 32.56
CA GLU A 908 65.04 -2.39 33.95
C GLU A 908 65.76 -3.59 34.55
N VAL A 909 66.83 -3.36 35.24
CA VAL A 909 67.52 -4.38 36.04
C VAL A 909 67.83 -3.85 37.44
N GLU A 910 67.62 -4.69 38.45
CA GLU A 910 67.93 -4.39 39.84
C GLU A 910 69.37 -4.85 40.20
N PHE A 911 70.10 -3.98 40.85
CA PHE A 911 71.41 -4.29 41.43
C PHE A 911 71.36 -4.24 42.94
N ASN A 912 71.68 -5.36 43.55
CA ASN A 912 71.74 -5.52 44.98
C ASN A 912 73.25 -5.58 45.44
N ALA A 913 73.69 -4.54 46.15
CA ALA A 913 75.05 -4.35 46.64
C ALA A 913 75.16 -4.67 48.12
N SER A 914 74.29 -5.52 48.69
CA SER A 914 74.33 -5.85 50.15
C SER A 914 75.67 -6.43 50.68
N GLN A 915 76.48 -7.05 49.81
CA GLN A 915 77.74 -7.61 50.06
C GLN A 915 78.97 -6.69 49.85
N LEU A 916 78.67 -5.42 49.30
CA LEU A 916 79.75 -4.50 48.97
C LEU A 916 79.87 -3.40 50.00
N SER A 917 81.12 -2.80 50.17
CA SER A 917 81.39 -1.70 51.08
C SER A 917 80.85 -0.35 50.51
N SER A 918 80.43 0.60 51.35
CA SER A 918 80.11 1.95 50.93
C SER A 918 81.22 2.56 50.04
N GLY A 919 80.86 3.16 48.93
CA GLY A 919 81.82 3.66 48.01
C GLY A 919 81.26 3.99 46.65
N ILE A 920 82.12 4.39 45.75
CA ILE A 920 81.81 4.73 44.34
C ILE A 920 81.95 3.45 43.49
N TYR A 921 80.94 3.16 42.69
CA TYR A 921 80.92 2.09 41.71
C TYR A 921 80.52 2.61 40.34
N PHE A 922 80.87 1.91 39.28
CA PHE A 922 80.54 2.25 37.95
C PHE A 922 79.81 1.12 37.34
N TYR A 923 78.77 1.43 36.50
CA TYR A 923 78.15 0.42 35.67
C TYR A 923 78.28 0.82 34.20
N LYS A 924 78.56 -0.19 33.39
CA LYS A 924 78.82 0.01 31.96
C LYS A 924 77.92 -0.94 31.14
N ILE A 925 77.20 -0.34 30.25
CA ILE A 925 76.46 -1.10 29.20
C ILE A 925 77.31 -1.14 27.92
N GLN A 926 77.28 -2.27 27.22
CA GLN A 926 77.76 -2.43 25.89
C GLN A 926 76.71 -3.24 25.09
N ALA A 927 76.26 -2.65 23.96
CA ALA A 927 75.29 -3.30 23.06
C ALA A 927 75.69 -2.93 21.61
N GLY A 928 76.24 -3.92 20.87
CA GLY A 928 76.93 -3.66 19.61
C GLY A 928 78.03 -2.64 19.73
N ASN A 929 77.96 -1.56 18.93
CA ASN A 929 78.90 -0.41 18.94
C ASN A 929 78.61 0.65 20.04
N PHE A 930 77.50 0.54 20.73
CA PHE A 930 77.11 1.45 21.78
C PHE A 930 77.75 1.04 23.10
N THR A 931 78.43 1.99 23.71
CA THR A 931 79.02 1.82 25.04
C THR A 931 78.79 3.09 25.86
N GLN A 932 78.22 2.91 27.05
CA GLN A 932 78.02 4.02 27.99
C GLN A 932 78.31 3.54 29.41
N THR A 933 78.91 4.43 30.22
CA THR A 933 79.31 4.19 31.61
C THR A 933 78.69 5.26 32.50
N LYS A 934 78.17 4.88 33.64
CA LYS A 934 77.59 5.76 34.66
C LYS A 934 78.15 5.43 36.03
N LYS A 935 78.17 6.46 36.89
CA LYS A 935 78.63 6.34 38.27
C LYS A 935 77.47 6.17 39.21
N MET A 936 77.57 5.30 40.22
CA MET A 936 76.62 5.15 41.29
C MET A 936 77.36 5.19 42.69
N LEU A 937 76.65 5.65 43.75
CA LEU A 937 77.14 5.79 45.08
C LEU A 937 76.34 4.91 46.01
N LEU A 938 77.05 3.93 46.62
CA LEU A 938 76.48 3.06 47.65
C LEU A 938 76.77 3.72 49.01
N LEU A 939 75.77 3.89 49.83
CA LEU A 939 75.82 4.35 51.20
C LEU A 939 75.17 3.31 52.14
N LYS A 940 75.92 2.61 52.95
CA LYS A 940 75.37 1.70 53.98
C LYS A 940 75.20 2.45 55.27
#